data_29ca166ca87531f1d41e0e896727aedb
#
_entry.id   29ca166ca87531f1d41e0e896727aedb
#
_cell.length_a   1.000
_cell.length_b   1.000
_cell.length_c   1.000
_cell.angle_alpha   90.00
_cell.angle_beta   90.00
_cell.angle_gamma   90.00
#
_symmetry.space_group_name_H-M   'P 1'
#
loop_
_entity.id
_entity.type
_entity.pdbx_description
1 polymer ?
#
loop_
_entity_poly.entity_id
_entity_poly.type
_entity_poly.pdbx_seq_one_letter_code
_entity_poly.pdbx_strand_id
1 'polypeptide(L)'
;MSIALCIVSISFLAAPHSSQAMPETPDRWFAYRSFRPASEPIGQFAELGVETVCIFPANTDCSLGVPYCASPPIWTGPGRYDFASLDAQVSLVLDANPKAKLLCLVDLNTPHWWVRLYGRQSGFEDTFYNQGKTIATPKWREDTKAYLQAFLTHMQTTYPGLVQGYVLACGGTTEWQDCSWGEESATRRAAWRAWMKERGKPDPIDIPPASVREHVTHGIFRDPQEDALAIDYWRFAHWITGDGILYFARAAQDIVKHEAALGVFYGYILELANNRLLYEGHLDFDRVYRSPDLDFFISPGTYHDRQIGGASGYMVALESLRHHGKRFLHEIDHRTHTSKSTVALGVAVPGHTNGFPDEQATIAGLRREFSLALIEGTALWWFDMFGDWFKGQAVLDAIGQMENLWEDFASESRESASEVAMIVDAESMLYVDGKAPIVREFMYNQRAGLYRMGAPFDIISMADVSDKDMMQYKLILFPNLFVVDDAKREVLRSKILRDGKTVVWVYAPGIIDGKTYDPAHVETLTGHAYGGESLTSKQMDGWTSVFAPKPNLPAPVLHDLAEKAGVHLYVDTQEPVYANGRFLSAHTLDGGDRTFRLPRKCARVTELFSGRVVAENADTFTDHLDAPATVLYRLDD
;
A
#
# COMPACT_ATOMS: atom_id res chain seq x y z
N MET A 1 -47.16 -8.29 46.42
CA MET A 1 -47.02 -7.18 45.46
C MET A 1 -45.76 -7.42 44.65
N SER A 2 -45.92 -8.01 43.48
CA SER A 2 -44.80 -8.29 42.55
C SER A 2 -44.69 -7.14 41.55
N ILE A 3 -43.53 -6.51 41.49
CA ILE A 3 -43.25 -5.45 40.51
C ILE A 3 -42.60 -6.16 39.30
N ALA A 4 -43.32 -6.14 38.18
CA ALA A 4 -42.79 -6.60 36.90
C ALA A 4 -41.92 -5.51 36.26
N LEU A 5 -40.67 -5.87 35.95
CA LEU A 5 -39.74 -5.03 35.22
C LEU A 5 -39.97 -5.23 33.71
N CYS A 6 -40.52 -4.20 33.05
CA CYS A 6 -40.60 -4.17 31.59
C CYS A 6 -39.22 -3.75 31.02
N ILE A 7 -38.57 -4.68 30.33
CA ILE A 7 -37.41 -4.39 29.49
C ILE A 7 -37.92 -3.93 28.11
N VAL A 8 -37.73 -2.66 27.78
CA VAL A 8 -38.02 -2.13 26.46
C VAL A 8 -36.76 -2.31 25.62
N SER A 9 -36.82 -3.26 24.69
CA SER A 9 -35.79 -3.45 23.66
C SER A 9 -36.00 -2.39 22.57
N ILE A 10 -35.09 -1.42 22.49
CA ILE A 10 -35.06 -0.46 21.38
C ILE A 10 -34.25 -1.11 20.25
N SER A 11 -34.93 -1.62 19.24
CA SER A 11 -34.35 -2.04 17.99
C SER A 11 -34.06 -0.79 17.13
N PHE A 12 -32.79 -0.43 16.97
CA PHE A 12 -32.40 0.52 15.94
C PHE A 12 -32.50 -0.17 14.58
N LEU A 13 -33.58 0.13 13.85
CA LEU A 13 -33.64 -0.10 12.41
C LEU A 13 -32.70 0.89 11.73
N ALA A 14 -31.55 0.41 11.27
CA ALA A 14 -30.72 1.16 10.35
C ALA A 14 -31.51 1.32 9.03
N ALA A 15 -31.83 2.56 8.68
CA ALA A 15 -32.34 2.88 7.36
C ALA A 15 -31.27 2.56 6.30
N PRO A 16 -31.63 1.97 5.15
CA PRO A 16 -30.67 1.79 4.08
C PRO A 16 -30.19 3.17 3.61
N HIS A 17 -28.91 3.46 3.76
CA HIS A 17 -28.32 4.59 3.08
C HIS A 17 -28.46 4.37 1.58
N SER A 18 -29.24 5.22 0.92
CA SER A 18 -29.22 5.32 -0.53
C SER A 18 -27.79 5.67 -0.94
N SER A 19 -27.13 4.77 -1.65
CA SER A 19 -25.90 5.10 -2.34
C SER A 19 -26.20 6.21 -3.34
N GLN A 20 -25.87 7.45 -2.99
CA GLN A 20 -25.74 8.49 -4.00
C GLN A 20 -24.64 8.02 -4.97
N ALA A 21 -25.01 7.89 -6.24
CA ALA A 21 -24.03 7.62 -7.28
C ALA A 21 -22.94 8.70 -7.19
N MET A 22 -21.70 8.27 -6.99
CA MET A 22 -20.54 9.16 -7.08
C MET A 22 -20.58 9.87 -8.45
N PRO A 23 -20.17 11.15 -8.52
CA PRO A 23 -19.98 11.79 -9.81
C PRO A 23 -19.05 10.92 -10.67
N GLU A 24 -19.24 10.96 -11.99
CA GLU A 24 -18.39 10.27 -12.98
C GLU A 24 -16.97 10.87 -12.95
N THR A 25 -16.26 10.65 -11.85
CA THR A 25 -14.80 10.79 -11.83
C THR A 25 -14.24 9.61 -12.59
N PRO A 26 -13.24 9.79 -13.48
CA PRO A 26 -12.61 8.66 -14.15
C PRO A 26 -12.22 7.63 -13.10
N ASP A 27 -12.64 6.39 -13.28
CA ASP A 27 -12.41 5.34 -12.30
C ASP A 27 -10.92 5.10 -12.05
N ARG A 28 -10.06 5.61 -12.95
CA ARG A 28 -8.60 5.44 -12.90
C ARG A 28 -7.89 6.64 -13.48
N TRP A 29 -7.01 7.24 -12.70
CA TRP A 29 -6.16 8.35 -13.13
C TRP A 29 -4.88 7.82 -13.78
N PHE A 30 -4.49 8.44 -14.88
CA PHE A 30 -3.13 8.44 -15.42
C PHE A 30 -2.62 9.87 -15.25
N ALA A 31 -1.71 10.11 -14.32
CA ALA A 31 -1.44 11.46 -13.85
C ALA A 31 0.07 11.79 -13.84
N TYR A 32 0.38 13.07 -13.78
CA TYR A 32 1.71 13.62 -13.56
C TYR A 32 1.80 14.24 -12.17
N ARG A 33 2.91 14.04 -11.47
CA ARG A 33 3.21 14.62 -10.16
C ARG A 33 4.64 15.12 -10.07
N SER A 34 4.86 16.26 -9.38
CA SER A 34 6.18 16.73 -8.98
C SER A 34 6.09 17.51 -7.66
N PHE A 35 7.14 17.46 -6.81
CA PHE A 35 7.27 18.40 -5.70
C PHE A 35 7.58 19.81 -6.17
N ARG A 36 8.10 19.96 -7.39
CA ARG A 36 8.46 21.24 -8.01
C ARG A 36 7.83 21.34 -9.39
N PRO A 37 6.49 21.52 -9.45
CA PRO A 37 5.82 21.59 -10.72
C PRO A 37 6.39 22.74 -11.57
N ALA A 38 6.61 22.47 -12.85
CA ALA A 38 7.12 23.45 -13.82
C ALA A 38 6.30 23.36 -15.11
N SER A 39 6.16 24.48 -15.82
CA SER A 39 5.32 24.56 -17.01
C SER A 39 5.79 23.63 -18.14
N GLU A 40 7.12 23.50 -18.34
CA GLU A 40 7.67 22.67 -19.41
C GLU A 40 7.26 21.19 -19.28
N PRO A 41 7.55 20.45 -18.19
CA PRO A 41 7.15 19.05 -18.08
C PRO A 41 5.62 18.88 -18.04
N ILE A 42 4.87 19.79 -17.43
CA ILE A 42 3.40 19.74 -17.46
C ILE A 42 2.88 19.87 -18.89
N GLY A 43 3.43 20.81 -19.68
CA GLY A 43 3.10 20.98 -21.09
C GLY A 43 3.45 19.75 -21.92
N GLN A 44 4.63 19.15 -21.72
CA GLN A 44 5.05 17.91 -22.39
C GLN A 44 4.09 16.76 -22.10
N PHE A 45 3.69 16.55 -20.84
CA PHE A 45 2.72 15.53 -20.48
C PHE A 45 1.32 15.83 -21.06
N ALA A 46 0.92 17.11 -21.11
CA ALA A 46 -0.33 17.52 -21.76
C ALA A 46 -0.36 17.19 -23.26
N GLU A 47 0.76 17.36 -23.97
CA GLU A 47 0.91 16.97 -25.38
C GLU A 47 0.79 15.45 -25.59
N LEU A 48 1.09 14.64 -24.57
CA LEU A 48 0.90 13.19 -24.58
C LEU A 48 -0.53 12.75 -24.24
N GLY A 49 -1.43 13.66 -23.89
CA GLY A 49 -2.81 13.36 -23.50
C GLY A 49 -3.05 13.36 -21.99
N VAL A 50 -2.04 13.53 -21.15
CA VAL A 50 -2.17 13.49 -19.69
C VAL A 50 -2.87 14.74 -19.18
N GLU A 51 -4.13 14.59 -18.78
CA GLU A 51 -4.94 15.71 -18.27
C GLU A 51 -4.89 15.84 -16.75
N THR A 52 -4.53 14.81 -16.00
CA THR A 52 -4.52 14.84 -14.53
C THR A 52 -3.14 15.24 -14.00
N VAL A 53 -3.09 16.32 -13.22
CA VAL A 53 -1.86 16.82 -12.59
C VAL A 53 -2.02 16.87 -11.08
N CYS A 54 -1.05 16.32 -10.36
CA CYS A 54 -1.03 16.37 -8.91
C CYS A 54 -0.18 17.55 -8.42
N ILE A 55 -0.77 18.43 -7.59
CA ILE A 55 -0.10 19.54 -6.91
C ILE A 55 0.09 19.25 -5.43
N PHE A 56 1.12 19.86 -4.84
CA PHE A 56 1.42 19.75 -3.43
C PHE A 56 1.83 21.10 -2.81
N PRO A 57 0.89 21.95 -2.44
CA PRO A 57 1.15 23.20 -1.73
C PRO A 57 1.44 22.88 -0.24
N ALA A 58 2.72 22.67 0.08
CA ALA A 58 3.15 22.19 1.38
C ALA A 58 3.18 23.28 2.46
N ASN A 59 2.96 22.89 3.72
CA ASN A 59 3.14 23.71 4.91
C ASN A 59 4.52 23.53 5.57
N THR A 60 5.28 22.53 5.16
CA THR A 60 6.67 22.31 5.57
C THR A 60 7.60 22.62 4.41
N ASP A 61 8.79 23.12 4.71
CA ASP A 61 9.79 23.47 3.71
C ASP A 61 10.78 22.34 3.40
N CYS A 62 10.58 21.16 4.01
CA CYS A 62 11.52 20.05 3.91
C CYS A 62 10.83 18.69 3.77
N SER A 63 11.28 17.91 2.77
CA SER A 63 11.03 16.47 2.64
C SER A 63 12.36 15.78 2.42
N LEU A 64 12.62 14.67 3.10
CA LEU A 64 13.85 13.91 2.95
C LEU A 64 15.13 14.77 3.13
N GLY A 65 15.05 15.82 3.94
CA GLY A 65 16.17 16.74 4.18
C GLY A 65 16.38 17.83 3.13
N VAL A 66 15.49 17.93 2.12
CA VAL A 66 15.51 19.01 1.11
C VAL A 66 14.16 19.72 1.05
N PRO A 67 14.11 21.00 0.64
CA PRO A 67 12.86 21.67 0.37
C PRO A 67 12.09 20.96 -0.75
N TYR A 68 10.91 20.40 -0.46
CA TYR A 68 10.09 19.74 -1.46
C TYR A 68 9.01 20.64 -2.06
N CYS A 69 8.74 21.78 -1.45
CA CYS A 69 7.93 22.84 -2.05
C CYS A 69 8.73 24.14 -2.06
N ALA A 70 8.83 24.77 -3.22
CA ALA A 70 9.50 26.06 -3.37
C ALA A 70 8.61 27.24 -2.97
N SER A 71 7.31 27.01 -2.77
CA SER A 71 6.31 28.03 -2.45
C SER A 71 6.19 28.26 -0.96
N PRO A 72 5.86 29.49 -0.51
CA PRO A 72 5.61 29.76 0.89
C PRO A 72 4.49 28.91 1.47
N PRO A 73 4.53 28.58 2.78
CA PRO A 73 3.44 27.89 3.45
C PRO A 73 2.13 28.70 3.41
N ILE A 74 1.02 27.99 3.22
CA ILE A 74 -0.33 28.57 3.21
C ILE A 74 -0.76 29.02 4.62
N TRP A 75 -0.49 28.19 5.62
CA TRP A 75 -0.89 28.42 7.00
C TRP A 75 0.12 29.30 7.74
N THR A 76 -0.16 30.62 7.79
CA THR A 76 0.81 31.65 8.21
C THR A 76 0.71 32.08 9.67
N GLY A 77 -0.32 31.64 10.41
CA GLY A 77 -0.53 31.96 11.82
C GLY A 77 -1.86 31.44 12.35
N PRO A 78 -2.16 31.61 13.64
CA PRO A 78 -3.44 31.19 14.22
C PRO A 78 -4.63 31.77 13.45
N GLY A 79 -5.42 30.90 12.78
CA GLY A 79 -6.57 31.28 11.97
C GLY A 79 -6.24 32.18 10.76
N ARG A 80 -4.98 32.22 10.32
CA ARG A 80 -4.53 33.03 9.17
C ARG A 80 -3.99 32.15 8.06
N TYR A 81 -4.58 32.25 6.90
CA TYR A 81 -4.24 31.48 5.71
C TYR A 81 -3.96 32.43 4.54
N ASP A 82 -2.89 32.17 3.81
CA ASP A 82 -2.52 32.87 2.58
C ASP A 82 -2.52 31.87 1.43
N PHE A 83 -3.54 31.91 0.61
CA PHE A 83 -3.70 30.99 -0.50
C PHE A 83 -2.97 31.43 -1.79
N ALA A 84 -2.26 32.56 -1.79
CA ALA A 84 -1.58 33.07 -2.98
C ALA A 84 -0.60 32.05 -3.59
N SER A 85 0.11 31.29 -2.76
CA SER A 85 1.04 30.25 -3.25
C SER A 85 0.31 29.03 -3.83
N LEU A 86 -0.86 28.68 -3.32
CA LEU A 86 -1.73 27.64 -3.87
C LEU A 86 -2.30 28.09 -5.21
N ASP A 87 -2.86 29.30 -5.28
CA ASP A 87 -3.44 29.86 -6.49
C ASP A 87 -2.40 30.00 -7.60
N ALA A 88 -1.16 30.35 -7.24
CA ALA A 88 -0.04 30.39 -8.20
C ALA A 88 0.31 29.00 -8.76
N GLN A 89 0.26 27.94 -7.92
CA GLN A 89 0.48 26.57 -8.42
C GLN A 89 -0.66 26.10 -9.32
N VAL A 90 -1.91 26.40 -8.98
CA VAL A 90 -3.07 26.11 -9.84
C VAL A 90 -2.95 26.85 -11.18
N SER A 91 -2.62 28.14 -11.15
CA SER A 91 -2.43 28.95 -12.36
C SER A 91 -1.31 28.40 -13.25
N LEU A 92 -0.16 28.03 -12.67
CA LEU A 92 0.95 27.41 -13.39
C LEU A 92 0.52 26.15 -14.14
N VAL A 93 -0.29 25.30 -13.50
CA VAL A 93 -0.79 24.08 -14.14
C VAL A 93 -1.76 24.41 -15.27
N LEU A 94 -2.73 25.32 -15.04
CA LEU A 94 -3.74 25.68 -16.05
C LEU A 94 -3.14 26.46 -17.23
N ASP A 95 -2.10 27.27 -17.00
CA ASP A 95 -1.36 27.95 -18.08
C ASP A 95 -0.61 26.95 -18.96
N ALA A 96 -0.04 25.90 -18.37
CA ALA A 96 0.69 24.86 -19.11
C ALA A 96 -0.24 23.79 -19.72
N ASN A 97 -1.37 23.50 -19.08
CA ASN A 97 -2.39 22.55 -19.52
C ASN A 97 -3.80 23.09 -19.22
N PRO A 98 -4.44 23.82 -20.15
CA PRO A 98 -5.78 24.40 -19.94
C PRO A 98 -6.90 23.37 -19.71
N LYS A 99 -6.68 22.10 -20.05
CA LYS A 99 -7.63 21.00 -19.81
C LYS A 99 -7.40 20.29 -18.48
N ALA A 100 -6.36 20.66 -17.74
CA ALA A 100 -5.95 19.95 -16.55
C ALA A 100 -7.08 19.77 -15.53
N LYS A 101 -7.10 18.60 -14.93
CA LYS A 101 -7.80 18.27 -13.70
C LYS A 101 -6.76 18.05 -12.60
N LEU A 102 -7.14 18.32 -11.36
CA LEU A 102 -6.19 18.25 -10.25
C LEU A 102 -6.45 17.07 -9.31
N LEU A 103 -5.36 16.41 -8.93
CA LEU A 103 -5.23 15.76 -7.65
C LEU A 103 -4.48 16.73 -6.72
N CYS A 104 -4.94 16.91 -5.50
CA CYS A 104 -4.35 17.88 -4.61
C CYS A 104 -3.93 17.24 -3.27
N LEU A 105 -2.63 17.19 -3.00
CA LEU A 105 -2.14 16.82 -1.69
C LEU A 105 -2.33 17.99 -0.73
N VAL A 106 -2.93 17.72 0.43
CA VAL A 106 -3.11 18.69 1.50
C VAL A 106 -2.12 18.35 2.61
N ASP A 107 -1.09 19.17 2.77
CA ASP A 107 -0.07 18.99 3.80
C ASP A 107 -0.61 19.34 5.18
N LEU A 108 -0.84 18.32 6.00
CA LEU A 108 -1.29 18.43 7.39
C LEU A 108 -0.12 18.56 8.38
N ASN A 109 1.13 18.52 7.90
CA ASN A 109 2.28 18.78 8.75
C ASN A 109 2.26 20.22 9.24
N THR A 110 2.80 20.42 10.43
CA THR A 110 2.66 21.70 11.15
C THR A 110 3.69 22.70 10.67
N PRO A 111 3.32 23.94 10.33
CA PRO A 111 4.28 24.97 9.95
C PRO A 111 5.14 25.39 11.16
N HIS A 112 6.35 25.89 10.89
CA HIS A 112 7.33 26.27 11.91
C HIS A 112 6.82 27.27 12.96
N TRP A 113 5.92 28.19 12.58
CA TRP A 113 5.35 29.14 13.54
C TRP A 113 4.52 28.42 14.61
N TRP A 114 3.78 27.35 14.25
CA TRP A 114 2.98 26.59 15.20
C TRP A 114 3.88 25.81 16.18
N VAL A 115 4.93 25.15 15.65
CA VAL A 115 5.92 24.46 16.48
C VAL A 115 6.57 25.40 17.48
N ARG A 116 6.95 26.62 17.05
CA ARG A 116 7.50 27.64 17.96
C ARG A 116 6.54 28.07 19.07
N LEU A 117 5.25 28.18 18.77
CA LEU A 117 4.26 28.62 19.77
C LEU A 117 3.83 27.49 20.71
N TYR A 118 3.63 26.29 20.20
CA TYR A 118 2.94 25.21 20.89
C TYR A 118 3.78 23.93 21.02
N GLY A 119 4.82 23.74 20.22
CA GLY A 119 5.60 22.51 20.17
C GLY A 119 6.26 22.16 21.50
N ARG A 120 6.79 23.14 22.23
CA ARG A 120 7.39 22.93 23.57
C ARG A 120 6.40 22.35 24.59
N GLN A 121 5.14 22.77 24.54
CA GLN A 121 4.08 22.27 25.43
C GLN A 121 3.67 20.85 25.05
N SER A 122 3.72 20.52 23.76
CA SER A 122 3.37 19.21 23.21
C SER A 122 4.53 18.21 23.26
N GLY A 123 5.76 18.67 23.57
CA GLY A 123 6.94 17.83 23.69
C GLY A 123 7.53 17.36 22.34
N PHE A 124 7.32 18.11 21.27
CA PHE A 124 7.93 17.85 19.97
C PHE A 124 8.45 19.15 19.33
N GLU A 125 9.43 19.02 18.45
CA GLU A 125 10.07 20.14 17.75
C GLU A 125 9.71 20.16 16.25
N ASP A 126 9.48 19.00 15.64
CA ASP A 126 9.17 18.84 14.23
C ASP A 126 8.05 17.81 14.03
N THR A 127 6.95 18.24 13.43
CA THR A 127 5.77 17.37 13.21
C THR A 127 6.00 16.34 12.13
N PHE A 128 6.91 16.59 11.20
CA PHE A 128 7.27 15.65 10.15
C PHE A 128 7.90 14.37 10.73
N TYR A 129 8.78 14.49 11.73
CA TYR A 129 9.43 13.35 12.39
C TYR A 129 8.68 12.87 13.65
N ASN A 130 7.80 13.69 14.22
CA ASN A 130 7.14 13.41 15.51
C ASN A 130 5.63 13.19 15.35
N GLN A 131 5.21 12.44 14.34
CA GLN A 131 3.79 12.23 14.03
C GLN A 131 3.01 11.64 15.21
N GLY A 132 3.52 10.60 15.86
CA GLY A 132 2.84 9.94 16.96
C GLY A 132 2.59 10.84 18.18
N LYS A 133 3.47 11.84 18.43
CA LYS A 133 3.26 12.89 19.44
C LYS A 133 2.27 13.93 18.96
N THR A 134 2.37 14.31 17.69
CA THR A 134 1.55 15.34 17.05
C THR A 134 0.09 14.93 17.01
N ILE A 135 -0.22 13.74 16.54
CA ILE A 135 -1.58 13.20 16.45
C ILE A 135 -2.25 13.09 17.83
N ALA A 136 -1.46 12.81 18.87
CA ALA A 136 -1.95 12.75 20.25
C ALA A 136 -2.28 14.11 20.86
N THR A 137 -1.98 15.23 20.18
CA THR A 137 -2.15 16.58 20.69
C THR A 137 -3.49 17.18 20.28
N PRO A 138 -4.48 17.37 21.21
CA PRO A 138 -5.81 17.84 20.84
C PRO A 138 -5.79 19.19 20.14
N LYS A 139 -4.98 20.14 20.63
CA LYS A 139 -4.85 21.45 19.99
C LYS A 139 -4.35 21.38 18.54
N TRP A 140 -3.41 20.47 18.27
CA TRP A 140 -2.95 20.27 16.90
C TRP A 140 -4.07 19.74 16.00
N ARG A 141 -4.86 18.78 16.48
CA ARG A 141 -6.01 18.25 15.73
C ARG A 141 -7.02 19.35 15.40
N GLU A 142 -7.36 20.18 16.38
CA GLU A 142 -8.31 21.29 16.19
C GLU A 142 -7.80 22.34 15.21
N ASP A 143 -6.56 22.82 15.39
CA ASP A 143 -5.97 23.85 14.55
C ASP A 143 -5.76 23.34 13.11
N THR A 144 -5.28 22.10 12.96
CA THR A 144 -5.06 21.47 11.65
C THR A 144 -6.39 21.16 10.94
N LYS A 145 -7.44 20.76 11.70
CA LYS A 145 -8.79 20.63 11.15
C LYS A 145 -9.29 21.96 10.59
N ALA A 146 -9.12 23.05 11.32
CA ALA A 146 -9.54 24.38 10.86
C ALA A 146 -8.78 24.81 9.60
N TYR A 147 -7.48 24.52 9.51
CA TYR A 147 -6.68 24.75 8.31
C TYR A 147 -7.19 23.88 7.15
N LEU A 148 -7.36 22.57 7.33
CA LEU A 148 -7.88 21.66 6.31
C LEU A 148 -9.22 22.13 5.76
N GLN A 149 -10.15 22.53 6.62
CA GLN A 149 -11.47 23.01 6.20
C GLN A 149 -11.38 24.33 5.44
N ALA A 150 -10.51 25.26 5.85
CA ALA A 150 -10.27 26.51 5.12
C ALA A 150 -9.67 26.25 3.72
N PHE A 151 -8.68 25.32 3.64
CA PHE A 151 -8.07 24.91 2.37
C PHE A 151 -9.10 24.32 1.40
N LEU A 152 -9.87 23.34 1.86
CA LEU A 152 -10.89 22.69 1.03
C LEU A 152 -11.99 23.66 0.58
N THR A 153 -12.42 24.54 1.48
CA THR A 153 -13.41 25.57 1.15
C THR A 153 -12.87 26.52 0.08
N HIS A 154 -11.62 26.97 0.19
CA HIS A 154 -10.98 27.81 -0.82
C HIS A 154 -10.96 27.11 -2.18
N MET A 155 -10.50 25.86 -2.22
CA MET A 155 -10.42 25.10 -3.48
C MET A 155 -11.79 24.89 -4.13
N GLN A 156 -12.82 24.52 -3.37
CA GLN A 156 -14.15 24.29 -3.91
C GLN A 156 -14.86 25.57 -4.37
N THR A 157 -14.61 26.70 -3.68
CA THR A 157 -15.26 27.97 -4.04
C THR A 157 -14.55 28.72 -5.17
N THR A 158 -13.21 28.62 -5.21
CA THR A 158 -12.41 29.33 -6.21
C THR A 158 -12.29 28.53 -7.51
N TYR A 159 -12.20 27.19 -7.40
CA TYR A 159 -11.96 26.29 -8.52
C TYR A 159 -13.01 25.16 -8.60
N PRO A 160 -14.31 25.48 -8.71
CA PRO A 160 -15.36 24.46 -8.68
C PRO A 160 -15.20 23.46 -9.84
N GLY A 161 -15.24 22.15 -9.51
CA GLY A 161 -15.14 21.05 -10.48
C GLY A 161 -13.73 20.84 -11.08
N LEU A 162 -12.71 21.56 -10.61
CA LEU A 162 -11.33 21.37 -11.05
C LEU A 162 -10.65 20.17 -10.36
N VAL A 163 -10.90 19.97 -9.07
CA VAL A 163 -10.24 18.92 -8.27
C VAL A 163 -11.04 17.63 -8.34
N GLN A 164 -10.39 16.57 -8.82
CA GLN A 164 -10.95 15.21 -8.85
C GLN A 164 -10.71 14.43 -7.55
N GLY A 165 -9.63 14.74 -6.85
CA GLY A 165 -9.31 14.07 -5.58
C GLY A 165 -8.36 14.87 -4.70
N TYR A 166 -8.55 14.71 -3.38
CA TYR A 166 -7.67 15.24 -2.35
C TYR A 166 -6.93 14.10 -1.67
N VAL A 167 -5.66 14.33 -1.31
CA VAL A 167 -4.84 13.39 -0.56
C VAL A 167 -4.46 14.03 0.76
N LEU A 168 -4.85 13.43 1.88
CA LEU A 168 -4.45 13.89 3.21
C LEU A 168 -3.02 13.43 3.48
N ALA A 169 -2.07 14.34 3.48
CA ALA A 169 -0.64 14.09 3.60
C ALA A 169 -0.14 14.53 4.98
N CYS A 170 0.52 13.65 5.74
CA CYS A 170 1.04 13.94 7.07
C CYS A 170 2.19 13.00 7.43
N GLY A 171 2.98 13.38 8.43
CA GLY A 171 4.04 12.55 8.98
C GLY A 171 5.28 12.45 8.11
N GLY A 172 6.10 11.44 8.37
CA GLY A 172 7.32 11.20 7.62
C GLY A 172 7.04 10.97 6.14
N THR A 173 7.81 11.58 5.28
CA THR A 173 7.64 11.59 3.81
C THR A 173 6.24 12.01 3.33
N THR A 174 5.39 12.58 4.22
CA THR A 174 3.97 12.90 3.99
C THR A 174 3.05 11.67 3.85
N GLU A 175 3.52 10.49 4.27
CA GLU A 175 2.90 9.19 4.06
C GLU A 175 2.40 8.55 5.37
N TRP A 176 2.05 9.35 6.36
CA TRP A 176 1.56 8.91 7.67
C TRP A 176 2.51 7.99 8.45
N GLN A 177 3.81 8.08 8.18
CA GLN A 177 4.84 7.33 8.90
C GLN A 177 5.23 8.04 10.20
N ASP A 178 5.17 7.34 11.35
CA ASP A 178 5.64 7.83 12.64
C ASP A 178 7.15 7.58 12.79
N CYS A 179 7.96 8.55 12.39
CA CYS A 179 9.42 8.46 12.51
C CYS A 179 9.93 8.72 13.93
N SER A 180 9.06 9.00 14.91
CA SER A 180 9.45 9.16 16.33
C SER A 180 9.77 7.83 17.03
N TRP A 181 9.42 6.72 16.41
CA TRP A 181 9.69 5.35 16.88
C TRP A 181 9.33 5.11 18.34
N GLY A 182 8.15 5.59 18.73
CA GLY A 182 7.62 5.41 20.07
C GLY A 182 8.16 6.39 21.12
N GLU A 183 8.83 7.48 20.73
CA GLU A 183 9.14 8.57 21.67
C GLU A 183 7.87 9.14 22.31
N GLU A 184 8.01 9.64 23.52
CA GLU A 184 6.87 10.00 24.36
C GLU A 184 6.69 11.51 24.55
N SER A 185 5.43 11.92 24.76
CA SER A 185 5.06 13.26 25.17
C SER A 185 3.95 13.21 26.23
N ALA A 186 3.70 14.30 26.92
CA ALA A 186 2.59 14.39 27.87
C ALA A 186 1.24 14.11 27.21
N THR A 187 1.04 14.60 25.99
CA THR A 187 -0.18 14.38 25.21
C THR A 187 -0.32 12.94 24.77
N ARG A 188 0.77 12.28 24.34
CA ARG A 188 0.75 10.85 23.98
C ARG A 188 0.45 9.97 25.20
N ARG A 189 0.99 10.29 26.38
CA ARG A 189 0.63 9.60 27.64
C ARG A 189 -0.85 9.77 28.00
N ALA A 190 -1.40 10.96 27.83
CA ALA A 190 -2.82 11.21 28.08
C ALA A 190 -3.71 10.40 27.13
N ALA A 191 -3.38 10.37 25.84
CA ALA A 191 -4.08 9.58 24.83
C ALA A 191 -3.98 8.07 25.11
N TRP A 192 -2.79 7.57 25.48
CA TRP A 192 -2.57 6.19 25.91
C TRP A 192 -3.47 5.79 27.08
N ARG A 193 -3.52 6.61 28.14
CA ARG A 193 -4.35 6.34 29.32
C ARG A 193 -5.85 6.31 28.96
N ALA A 194 -6.30 7.23 28.11
CA ALA A 194 -7.67 7.24 27.62
C ALA A 194 -8.00 5.95 26.84
N TRP A 195 -7.11 5.57 25.92
CA TRP A 195 -7.24 4.36 25.12
C TRP A 195 -7.27 3.07 25.95
N MET A 196 -6.41 2.96 26.98
CA MET A 196 -6.40 1.85 27.93
C MET A 196 -7.69 1.77 28.74
N LYS A 197 -8.18 2.93 29.23
CA LYS A 197 -9.42 3.02 30.01
C LYS A 197 -10.63 2.54 29.19
N GLU A 198 -10.75 2.97 27.94
CA GLU A 198 -11.83 2.52 27.04
C GLU A 198 -11.84 1.01 26.85
N ARG A 199 -10.71 0.35 27.00
CA ARG A 199 -10.54 -1.11 26.90
C ARG A 199 -10.64 -1.86 28.22
N GLY A 200 -11.12 -1.18 29.27
CA GLY A 200 -11.32 -1.76 30.60
C GLY A 200 -10.03 -2.16 31.32
N LYS A 201 -8.89 -1.62 30.88
CA LYS A 201 -7.62 -1.86 31.57
C LYS A 201 -7.52 -0.99 32.83
N PRO A 202 -6.83 -1.45 33.89
CA PRO A 202 -6.74 -0.72 35.15
C PRO A 202 -6.03 0.65 34.97
N ASP A 203 -6.50 1.67 35.70
CA ASP A 203 -5.95 3.03 35.73
C ASP A 203 -4.97 3.17 36.93
N PRO A 204 -3.83 3.88 36.83
CA PRO A 204 -3.23 4.48 35.64
C PRO A 204 -1.95 3.75 35.20
N ILE A 205 -2.03 2.94 34.20
CA ILE A 205 -0.81 2.39 33.57
C ILE A 205 -0.21 3.50 32.71
N ASP A 206 1.04 3.89 32.97
CA ASP A 206 1.78 4.81 32.10
C ASP A 206 2.32 4.06 30.87
N ILE A 207 2.73 4.80 29.84
CA ILE A 207 3.42 4.22 28.68
C ILE A 207 4.63 3.42 29.19
N PRO A 208 4.76 2.14 28.81
CA PRO A 208 5.86 1.32 29.26
C PRO A 208 7.21 1.87 28.77
N PRO A 209 8.28 1.77 29.57
CA PRO A 209 9.61 2.21 29.14
C PRO A 209 10.10 1.38 27.95
N ALA A 210 11.07 1.90 27.20
CA ALA A 210 11.62 1.22 26.02
C ALA A 210 12.09 -0.21 26.31
N SER A 211 12.68 -0.46 27.49
CA SER A 211 13.10 -1.82 27.90
C SER A 211 11.94 -2.81 28.01
N VAL A 212 10.72 -2.35 28.26
CA VAL A 212 9.52 -3.21 28.26
C VAL A 212 8.91 -3.29 26.85
N ARG A 213 8.80 -2.17 26.15
CA ARG A 213 8.22 -2.16 24.80
C ARG A 213 8.96 -3.04 23.79
N GLU A 214 10.31 -3.07 23.91
CA GLU A 214 11.19 -3.83 23.01
C GLU A 214 11.41 -5.27 23.48
N HIS A 215 10.95 -5.63 24.68
CA HIS A 215 11.15 -6.96 25.21
C HIS A 215 10.38 -8.02 24.42
N VAL A 216 10.98 -9.19 24.29
CA VAL A 216 10.40 -10.42 23.76
C VAL A 216 10.79 -11.60 24.65
N THR A 217 9.83 -12.37 25.11
CA THR A 217 10.06 -13.47 26.05
C THR A 217 10.55 -14.73 25.33
N HIS A 218 10.11 -14.99 24.10
CA HIS A 218 10.37 -16.23 23.38
C HIS A 218 11.09 -16.02 22.04
N GLY A 219 12.41 -15.85 22.08
CA GLY A 219 13.21 -15.67 20.87
C GLY A 219 12.87 -14.37 20.15
N ILE A 220 12.09 -14.42 19.07
CA ILE A 220 11.57 -13.22 18.40
C ILE A 220 10.13 -12.88 18.79
N PHE A 221 9.49 -13.69 19.63
CA PHE A 221 8.07 -13.56 19.96
C PHE A 221 7.84 -13.00 21.35
N ARG A 222 6.82 -12.14 21.46
CA ARG A 222 6.25 -11.68 22.72
C ARG A 222 5.28 -12.71 23.27
N ASP A 223 5.36 -12.95 24.57
CA ASP A 223 4.36 -13.76 25.28
C ASP A 223 3.08 -12.95 25.48
N PRO A 224 1.88 -13.51 25.19
CA PRO A 224 0.61 -12.79 25.36
C PRO A 224 0.33 -12.27 26.77
N GLN A 225 0.90 -12.88 27.79
CA GLN A 225 0.69 -12.51 29.21
C GLN A 225 1.86 -11.69 29.76
N GLU A 226 3.10 -12.18 29.61
CA GLU A 226 4.28 -11.52 30.14
C GLU A 226 4.59 -10.20 29.42
N ASP A 227 4.39 -10.14 28.09
CA ASP A 227 4.65 -8.96 27.26
C ASP A 227 3.35 -8.20 26.90
N ALA A 228 2.22 -8.48 27.57
CA ALA A 228 0.91 -7.89 27.25
C ALA A 228 0.94 -6.36 27.14
N LEU A 229 1.70 -5.70 28.02
CA LEU A 229 1.80 -4.23 28.03
C LEU A 229 2.57 -3.69 26.80
N ALA A 230 3.57 -4.42 26.31
CA ALA A 230 4.30 -4.10 25.08
C ALA A 230 3.38 -4.25 23.86
N ILE A 231 2.63 -5.35 23.80
CA ILE A 231 1.66 -5.64 22.72
C ILE A 231 0.58 -4.55 22.67
N ASP A 232 -0.01 -4.21 23.82
CA ASP A 232 -1.01 -3.14 23.93
C ASP A 232 -0.43 -1.79 23.49
N TYR A 233 0.84 -1.49 23.84
CA TYR A 233 1.47 -0.23 23.44
C TYR A 233 1.67 -0.14 21.92
N TRP A 234 2.15 -1.18 21.27
CA TRP A 234 2.33 -1.17 19.83
C TRP A 234 0.98 -1.14 19.10
N ARG A 235 -0.03 -1.83 19.61
CA ARG A 235 -1.41 -1.71 19.10
C ARG A 235 -1.93 -0.26 19.19
N PHE A 236 -1.69 0.42 20.30
CA PHE A 236 -2.04 1.82 20.46
C PHE A 236 -1.27 2.72 19.47
N ALA A 237 0.01 2.47 19.24
CA ALA A 237 0.83 3.28 18.33
C ALA A 237 0.31 3.24 16.89
N HIS A 238 -0.18 2.09 16.43
CA HIS A 238 -0.84 1.98 15.13
C HIS A 238 -2.26 2.56 15.14
N TRP A 239 -3.01 2.26 16.19
CA TRP A 239 -4.37 2.75 16.34
C TRP A 239 -4.47 4.28 16.31
N ILE A 240 -3.55 5.00 16.98
CA ILE A 240 -3.61 6.46 17.04
C ILE A 240 -3.30 7.12 15.70
N THR A 241 -2.46 6.49 14.87
CA THR A 241 -2.20 6.92 13.48
C THR A 241 -3.46 6.76 12.63
N GLY A 242 -4.06 5.57 12.63
CA GLY A 242 -5.32 5.33 11.95
C GLY A 242 -6.45 6.24 12.44
N ASP A 243 -6.54 6.49 13.75
CA ASP A 243 -7.51 7.41 14.34
C ASP A 243 -7.32 8.87 13.84
N GLY A 244 -6.07 9.31 13.70
CA GLY A 244 -5.74 10.60 13.11
C GLY A 244 -6.21 10.70 11.65
N ILE A 245 -5.94 9.68 10.83
CA ILE A 245 -6.41 9.61 9.44
C ILE A 245 -7.93 9.72 9.39
N LEU A 246 -8.65 8.91 10.17
CA LEU A 246 -10.11 8.89 10.18
C LEU A 246 -10.72 10.21 10.68
N TYR A 247 -10.07 10.85 11.66
CA TYR A 247 -10.49 12.17 12.16
C TYR A 247 -10.44 13.24 11.07
N PHE A 248 -9.33 13.30 10.32
CA PHE A 248 -9.18 14.29 9.24
C PHE A 248 -9.98 13.92 8.00
N ALA A 249 -10.14 12.64 7.68
CA ALA A 249 -11.00 12.19 6.59
C ALA A 249 -12.45 12.65 6.80
N ARG A 250 -13.00 12.43 7.99
CA ARG A 250 -14.34 12.93 8.34
C ARG A 250 -14.42 14.45 8.27
N ALA A 251 -13.43 15.16 8.81
CA ALA A 251 -13.39 16.62 8.76
C ALA A 251 -13.30 17.17 7.32
N ALA A 252 -12.64 16.43 6.42
CA ALA A 252 -12.61 16.76 5.00
C ALA A 252 -13.97 16.53 4.33
N GLN A 253 -14.64 15.41 4.62
CA GLN A 253 -15.95 15.11 4.07
C GLN A 253 -17.06 16.08 4.53
N ASP A 254 -16.92 16.73 5.70
CA ASP A 254 -17.82 17.83 6.11
C ASP A 254 -17.86 18.96 5.06
N ILE A 255 -16.77 19.13 4.29
CA ILE A 255 -16.63 20.17 3.23
C ILE A 255 -16.82 19.55 1.84
N VAL A 256 -16.09 18.47 1.53
CA VAL A 256 -16.04 17.85 0.19
C VAL A 256 -17.34 17.13 -0.17
N LYS A 257 -18.03 16.54 0.82
CA LYS A 257 -19.34 15.87 0.66
C LYS A 257 -19.34 14.78 -0.44
N HIS A 258 -18.22 14.11 -0.59
CA HIS A 258 -18.01 13.11 -1.64
C HIS A 258 -18.10 13.63 -3.09
N GLU A 259 -18.02 14.95 -3.30
CA GLU A 259 -17.99 15.54 -4.65
C GLU A 259 -16.62 15.39 -5.34
N ALA A 260 -15.57 15.12 -4.57
CA ALA A 260 -14.26 14.71 -5.03
C ALA A 260 -13.77 13.53 -4.20
N ALA A 261 -12.91 12.69 -4.77
CA ALA A 261 -12.37 11.54 -4.07
C ALA A 261 -11.41 11.96 -2.94
N LEU A 262 -11.38 11.21 -1.83
CA LEU A 262 -10.47 11.45 -0.73
C LEU A 262 -9.55 10.25 -0.51
N GLY A 263 -8.25 10.48 -0.43
CA GLY A 263 -7.25 9.42 -0.29
C GLY A 263 -6.13 9.72 0.68
N VAL A 264 -5.34 8.68 0.96
CA VAL A 264 -4.17 8.72 1.86
C VAL A 264 -3.09 7.75 1.41
N PHE A 265 -1.85 8.06 1.75
CA PHE A 265 -0.74 7.10 1.74
C PHE A 265 -0.77 6.28 3.03
N TYR A 266 -1.20 5.01 2.96
CA TYR A 266 -1.32 4.19 4.16
C TYR A 266 -1.41 2.69 3.88
N GLY A 267 -1.00 1.87 4.88
CA GLY A 267 -1.18 0.42 4.84
C GLY A 267 0.04 -0.35 4.29
N TYR A 268 1.24 0.15 4.45
CA TYR A 268 2.49 -0.39 3.87
C TYR A 268 2.98 -1.68 4.57
N ILE A 269 2.08 -2.64 4.80
CA ILE A 269 2.41 -3.87 5.53
C ILE A 269 3.56 -4.65 4.89
N LEU A 270 3.71 -4.59 3.57
CA LEU A 270 4.75 -5.33 2.85
C LEU A 270 6.09 -4.60 2.85
N GLU A 271 6.08 -3.27 2.71
CA GLU A 271 7.31 -2.50 2.57
C GLU A 271 7.97 -2.23 3.91
N LEU A 272 7.20 -1.83 4.92
CA LEU A 272 7.75 -1.53 6.24
C LEU A 272 8.21 -2.79 6.99
N ALA A 273 7.87 -3.98 6.51
CA ALA A 273 8.32 -5.26 7.05
C ALA A 273 9.85 -5.50 6.93
N ASN A 274 10.58 -4.46 6.54
CA ASN A 274 12.06 -4.45 6.53
C ASN A 274 12.71 -4.05 7.87
N ASN A 275 12.00 -3.95 8.98
CA ASN A 275 12.31 -3.57 10.36
C ASN A 275 11.61 -2.29 10.87
N ARG A 276 10.73 -1.70 10.08
CA ARG A 276 10.05 -0.43 10.38
C ARG A 276 8.57 -0.64 10.74
N LEU A 277 8.01 -1.79 10.37
CA LEU A 277 6.56 -2.05 10.41
C LEU A 277 5.95 -1.87 11.80
N LEU A 278 6.64 -2.32 12.87
CA LEU A 278 6.16 -2.19 14.25
C LEU A 278 6.16 -0.73 14.73
N TYR A 279 6.95 0.15 14.11
CA TYR A 279 7.23 1.50 14.64
C TYR A 279 6.45 2.62 13.95
N GLU A 280 6.14 2.47 12.65
CA GLU A 280 5.71 3.58 11.81
C GLU A 280 4.19 3.72 11.62
N GLY A 281 3.39 3.02 12.40
CA GLY A 281 1.96 3.33 12.53
C GLY A 281 1.04 2.70 11.48
N HIS A 282 1.51 1.83 10.58
CA HIS A 282 0.75 1.33 9.41
C HIS A 282 -0.03 0.02 9.60
N LEU A 283 -0.07 -0.59 10.81
CA LEU A 283 -0.76 -1.87 11.02
C LEU A 283 -2.27 -1.76 11.31
N ASP A 284 -2.82 -0.55 11.44
CA ASP A 284 -4.27 -0.38 11.64
C ASP A 284 -5.05 -0.25 10.32
N PHE A 285 -4.45 -0.73 9.22
CA PHE A 285 -5.00 -0.52 7.88
C PHE A 285 -6.36 -1.22 7.67
N ASP A 286 -6.61 -2.36 8.30
CA ASP A 286 -7.88 -3.06 8.21
C ASP A 286 -9.07 -2.19 8.66
N ARG A 287 -8.88 -1.39 9.71
CA ARG A 287 -9.88 -0.43 10.18
C ARG A 287 -10.01 0.77 9.24
N VAL A 288 -8.88 1.28 8.75
CA VAL A 288 -8.84 2.46 7.88
C VAL A 288 -9.42 2.16 6.50
N TYR A 289 -9.17 0.97 5.94
CA TYR A 289 -9.73 0.54 4.65
C TYR A 289 -11.26 0.45 4.68
N ARG A 290 -11.86 0.15 5.84
CA ARG A 290 -13.33 0.08 6.01
C ARG A 290 -14.00 1.45 6.15
N SER A 291 -13.25 2.53 6.22
CA SER A 291 -13.82 3.87 6.39
C SER A 291 -14.65 4.31 5.18
N PRO A 292 -15.89 4.77 5.36
CA PRO A 292 -16.69 5.33 4.26
C PRO A 292 -16.18 6.72 3.82
N ASP A 293 -15.35 7.37 4.65
CA ASP A 293 -14.86 8.72 4.40
C ASP A 293 -13.62 8.75 3.48
N LEU A 294 -13.07 7.57 3.12
CA LEU A 294 -11.92 7.44 2.22
C LEU A 294 -12.30 6.63 0.97
N ASP A 295 -11.83 7.07 -0.19
CA ASP A 295 -12.16 6.49 -1.48
C ASP A 295 -10.99 5.73 -2.10
N PHE A 296 -9.74 6.18 -1.85
CA PHE A 296 -8.56 5.56 -2.43
C PHE A 296 -7.33 5.59 -1.53
N PHE A 297 -6.40 4.70 -1.82
CA PHE A 297 -5.13 4.57 -1.11
C PHE A 297 -3.98 4.65 -2.10
N ILE A 298 -2.81 5.10 -1.63
CA ILE A 298 -1.64 5.33 -2.47
C ILE A 298 -0.43 4.66 -1.82
N SER A 299 0.45 4.12 -2.64
CA SER A 299 1.84 3.88 -2.25
C SER A 299 2.77 4.04 -3.44
N PRO A 300 4.05 4.35 -3.19
CA PRO A 300 5.10 4.09 -4.17
C PRO A 300 5.10 2.62 -4.60
N GLY A 301 5.70 2.33 -5.74
CA GLY A 301 6.15 0.97 -6.05
C GLY A 301 7.16 0.52 -4.99
N THR A 302 7.19 -0.78 -4.68
CA THR A 302 8.13 -1.30 -3.67
C THR A 302 9.57 -0.87 -3.94
N TYR A 303 10.32 -0.54 -2.89
CA TYR A 303 11.77 -0.29 -3.01
C TYR A 303 12.59 -1.57 -3.10
N HIS A 304 12.02 -2.69 -2.68
CA HIS A 304 12.66 -4.00 -2.84
C HIS A 304 12.42 -4.54 -4.24
N ASP A 305 13.47 -5.00 -4.91
CA ASP A 305 13.41 -5.66 -6.21
C ASP A 305 12.83 -4.78 -7.35
N ARG A 306 13.07 -3.44 -7.29
CA ARG A 306 12.58 -2.48 -8.31
C ARG A 306 13.56 -2.18 -9.45
N GLN A 307 14.82 -2.64 -9.34
CA GLN A 307 15.83 -2.49 -10.39
C GLN A 307 15.38 -3.16 -11.69
N ILE A 308 16.10 -2.90 -12.77
CA ILE A 308 15.85 -3.61 -14.04
C ILE A 308 16.06 -5.13 -13.85
N GLY A 309 15.18 -5.96 -14.40
CA GLY A 309 15.10 -7.39 -14.11
C GLY A 309 14.37 -7.73 -12.80
N GLY A 310 14.07 -6.75 -11.98
CA GLY A 310 13.28 -6.92 -10.77
C GLY A 310 11.77 -6.91 -11.02
N ALA A 311 11.00 -7.38 -10.03
CA ALA A 311 9.54 -7.48 -10.17
C ALA A 311 8.81 -6.18 -9.83
N SER A 312 9.38 -5.31 -8.98
CA SER A 312 8.62 -4.23 -8.36
C SER A 312 7.38 -4.74 -7.60
N GLY A 313 6.25 -4.04 -7.62
CA GLY A 313 5.01 -4.44 -6.95
C GLY A 313 4.50 -3.37 -5.97
N TYR A 314 3.44 -3.68 -5.25
CA TYR A 314 2.80 -2.76 -4.33
C TYR A 314 3.24 -2.97 -2.88
N MET A 315 3.05 -1.94 -2.05
CA MET A 315 3.39 -1.97 -0.62
C MET A 315 2.25 -2.45 0.28
N VAL A 316 1.05 -2.65 -0.28
CA VAL A 316 -0.22 -2.85 0.41
C VAL A 316 -0.86 -4.20 0.10
N ALA A 317 -1.81 -4.63 0.93
CA ALA A 317 -2.70 -5.77 0.64
C ALA A 317 -3.80 -5.33 -0.34
N LEU A 318 -3.49 -5.36 -1.64
CA LEU A 318 -4.33 -4.77 -2.69
C LEU A 318 -5.74 -5.39 -2.75
N GLU A 319 -5.84 -6.71 -2.63
CA GLU A 319 -7.15 -7.37 -2.70
C GLU A 319 -8.04 -7.06 -1.49
N SER A 320 -7.46 -6.70 -0.34
CA SER A 320 -8.22 -6.19 0.79
C SER A 320 -8.78 -4.78 0.52
N LEU A 321 -8.01 -3.92 -0.14
CA LEU A 321 -8.52 -2.62 -0.59
C LEU A 321 -9.74 -2.78 -1.53
N ARG A 322 -9.61 -3.65 -2.53
CA ARG A 322 -10.69 -3.95 -3.48
C ARG A 322 -11.91 -4.55 -2.80
N HIS A 323 -11.71 -5.47 -1.84
CA HIS A 323 -12.80 -6.06 -1.07
C HIS A 323 -13.66 -5.01 -0.35
N HIS A 324 -13.04 -3.92 0.12
CA HIS A 324 -13.73 -2.78 0.73
C HIS A 324 -14.16 -1.71 -0.27
N GLY A 325 -14.13 -1.98 -1.57
CA GLY A 325 -14.54 -1.04 -2.61
C GLY A 325 -13.61 0.18 -2.74
N LYS A 326 -12.36 0.06 -2.29
CA LYS A 326 -11.38 1.15 -2.37
C LYS A 326 -10.56 1.06 -3.64
N ARG A 327 -10.24 2.22 -4.21
CA ARG A 327 -9.30 2.35 -5.34
C ARG A 327 -7.87 2.40 -4.81
N PHE A 328 -6.94 2.01 -5.66
CA PHE A 328 -5.51 2.15 -5.38
C PHE A 328 -4.85 2.99 -6.46
N LEU A 329 -3.93 3.86 -6.07
CA LEU A 329 -3.13 4.67 -6.97
C LEU A 329 -1.65 4.30 -6.79
N HIS A 330 -1.07 3.79 -7.87
CA HIS A 330 0.34 3.42 -7.93
C HIS A 330 1.21 4.65 -8.18
N GLU A 331 2.11 4.97 -7.26
CA GLU A 331 3.10 6.01 -7.46
C GLU A 331 4.34 5.44 -8.14
N ILE A 332 4.61 5.90 -9.36
CA ILE A 332 5.79 5.51 -10.13
C ILE A 332 6.90 6.53 -9.87
N ASP A 333 7.64 6.32 -8.77
CA ASP A 333 8.79 7.09 -8.35
C ASP A 333 10.13 6.42 -8.71
N HIS A 334 10.12 5.60 -9.77
CA HIS A 334 11.28 4.91 -10.29
C HIS A 334 12.22 5.89 -10.97
N ARG A 335 13.47 5.93 -10.51
CA ARG A 335 14.47 6.82 -11.09
C ARG A 335 14.86 6.35 -12.47
N THR A 336 14.73 7.22 -13.43
CA THR A 336 15.20 7.02 -14.81
C THR A 336 16.69 7.30 -14.92
N HIS A 337 17.27 7.02 -16.07
CA HIS A 337 18.67 7.33 -16.37
C HIS A 337 18.97 8.85 -16.41
N THR A 338 17.92 9.69 -16.55
CA THR A 338 18.04 11.15 -16.54
C THR A 338 17.85 11.75 -15.15
N SER A 339 17.40 10.97 -14.16
CA SER A 339 17.17 11.45 -12.79
C SER A 339 18.43 11.99 -12.18
N LYS A 340 18.42 13.23 -11.69
CA LYS A 340 19.52 13.78 -10.91
C LYS A 340 19.69 12.99 -9.62
N SER A 341 20.94 12.70 -9.27
CA SER A 341 21.26 12.10 -7.98
C SER A 341 20.74 12.98 -6.85
N THR A 342 19.97 12.41 -5.92
CA THR A 342 19.53 13.13 -4.72
C THR A 342 20.72 13.55 -3.85
N VAL A 343 21.86 12.87 -3.95
CA VAL A 343 23.12 13.28 -3.31
C VAL A 343 23.58 14.64 -3.85
N ALA A 344 23.39 14.92 -5.15
CA ALA A 344 23.68 16.23 -5.73
C ALA A 344 22.72 17.34 -5.22
N LEU A 345 21.58 16.97 -4.66
CA LEU A 345 20.63 17.88 -4.00
C LEU A 345 20.85 17.98 -2.49
N GLY A 346 21.91 17.35 -1.96
CA GLY A 346 22.24 17.35 -0.54
C GLY A 346 21.46 16.32 0.28
N VAL A 347 20.78 15.36 -0.37
CA VAL A 347 19.94 14.35 0.30
C VAL A 347 20.51 12.96 0.07
N ALA A 348 20.96 12.32 1.14
CA ALA A 348 21.14 10.89 1.15
C ALA A 348 19.80 10.22 1.53
N VAL A 349 19.07 9.66 0.57
CA VAL A 349 17.89 8.86 0.86
C VAL A 349 18.34 7.40 0.94
N PRO A 350 18.30 6.77 2.13
CA PRO A 350 18.61 5.36 2.27
C PRO A 350 17.67 4.51 1.40
N GLY A 351 18.23 3.56 0.64
CA GLY A 351 17.45 2.67 -0.23
C GLY A 351 17.14 3.21 -1.62
N HIS A 352 17.35 4.49 -1.89
CA HIS A 352 17.28 5.02 -3.25
C HIS A 352 18.61 4.77 -3.97
N THR A 353 18.67 3.63 -4.63
CA THR A 353 19.77 3.26 -5.53
C THR A 353 19.83 4.18 -6.75
N ASN A 354 20.87 4.06 -7.54
CA ASN A 354 21.00 4.72 -8.84
C ASN A 354 19.74 4.46 -9.69
N GLY A 355 19.42 5.40 -10.59
CA GLY A 355 18.36 5.23 -11.59
C GLY A 355 18.64 4.06 -12.53
N PHE A 356 17.72 3.77 -13.42
CA PHE A 356 17.97 2.81 -14.51
C PHE A 356 19.22 3.21 -15.29
N PRO A 357 20.04 2.25 -15.77
CA PRO A 357 21.36 2.54 -16.29
C PRO A 357 21.38 3.36 -17.58
N ASP A 358 20.36 3.21 -18.43
CA ASP A 358 20.25 3.84 -19.73
C ASP A 358 18.78 4.03 -20.18
N GLU A 359 18.58 4.56 -21.37
CA GLU A 359 17.27 4.85 -21.94
C GLU A 359 16.45 3.58 -22.18
N GLN A 360 17.05 2.51 -22.69
CA GLN A 360 16.37 1.25 -22.95
C GLN A 360 15.87 0.62 -21.65
N ALA A 361 16.71 0.55 -20.64
CA ALA A 361 16.34 0.06 -19.31
C ALA A 361 15.28 0.95 -18.65
N THR A 362 15.34 2.28 -18.84
CA THR A 362 14.30 3.20 -18.39
C THR A 362 12.95 2.85 -19.01
N ILE A 363 12.88 2.72 -20.33
CA ILE A 363 11.63 2.40 -21.05
C ILE A 363 11.11 1.03 -20.60
N ALA A 364 11.97 0.02 -20.51
CA ALA A 364 11.58 -1.30 -20.04
C ALA A 364 11.03 -1.28 -18.60
N GLY A 365 11.69 -0.54 -17.69
CA GLY A 365 11.23 -0.38 -16.31
C GLY A 365 9.90 0.36 -16.20
N LEU A 366 9.71 1.47 -16.93
CA LEU A 366 8.46 2.23 -16.95
C LEU A 366 7.30 1.40 -17.53
N ARG A 367 7.55 0.63 -18.62
CA ARG A 367 6.56 -0.30 -19.18
C ARG A 367 6.17 -1.40 -18.20
N ARG A 368 7.09 -1.86 -17.34
CA ARG A 368 6.78 -2.81 -16.26
C ARG A 368 5.77 -2.22 -15.27
N GLU A 369 6.03 -1.01 -14.76
CA GLU A 369 5.14 -0.34 -13.80
C GLU A 369 3.76 -0.06 -14.42
N PHE A 370 3.74 0.40 -15.67
CA PHE A 370 2.51 0.60 -16.43
C PHE A 370 1.73 -0.70 -16.62
N SER A 371 2.40 -1.78 -17.05
CA SER A 371 1.77 -3.07 -17.27
C SER A 371 1.17 -3.64 -15.98
N LEU A 372 1.89 -3.50 -14.85
CA LEU A 372 1.39 -3.88 -13.53
C LEU A 372 0.12 -3.08 -13.19
N ALA A 373 0.13 -1.75 -13.35
CA ALA A 373 -1.02 -0.90 -13.06
C ALA A 373 -2.22 -1.23 -13.95
N LEU A 374 -2.00 -1.42 -15.25
CA LEU A 374 -3.05 -1.78 -16.22
C LEU A 374 -3.67 -3.14 -15.90
N ILE A 375 -2.86 -4.17 -15.66
CA ILE A 375 -3.31 -5.54 -15.38
C ILE A 375 -4.06 -5.60 -14.05
N GLU A 376 -3.51 -4.97 -13.03
CA GLU A 376 -4.13 -4.89 -11.71
C GLU A 376 -5.31 -3.90 -11.65
N GLY A 377 -5.50 -3.08 -12.67
CA GLY A 377 -6.58 -2.11 -12.70
C GLY A 377 -6.50 -1.02 -11.65
N THR A 378 -5.30 -0.61 -11.31
CA THR A 378 -5.06 0.51 -10.39
C THR A 378 -4.94 1.82 -11.17
N ALA A 379 -5.13 2.96 -10.52
CA ALA A 379 -4.70 4.26 -11.05
C ALA A 379 -3.17 4.37 -10.97
N LEU A 380 -2.58 5.34 -11.65
CA LEU A 380 -1.15 5.63 -11.56
C LEU A 380 -0.84 7.13 -11.69
N TRP A 381 0.30 7.53 -11.17
CA TRP A 381 0.96 8.77 -11.54
C TRP A 381 2.45 8.60 -11.77
N TRP A 382 2.97 9.38 -12.72
CA TRP A 382 4.39 9.52 -13.00
C TRP A 382 4.95 10.57 -12.05
N PHE A 383 5.78 10.14 -11.08
CA PHE A 383 6.32 11.04 -10.07
C PHE A 383 7.70 11.55 -10.46
N ASP A 384 7.72 12.71 -11.09
CA ASP A 384 8.93 13.50 -11.37
C ASP A 384 9.35 14.27 -10.11
N MET A 385 9.93 13.55 -9.14
CA MET A 385 10.08 14.02 -7.76
C MET A 385 10.68 15.42 -7.65
N PHE A 386 11.80 15.67 -8.32
CA PHE A 386 12.52 16.96 -8.25
C PHE A 386 12.79 17.57 -9.64
N GLY A 387 12.18 17.07 -10.68
CA GLY A 387 12.37 17.48 -12.07
C GLY A 387 13.39 16.64 -12.83
N ASP A 388 13.23 16.62 -14.16
CA ASP A 388 14.13 15.96 -15.12
C ASP A 388 14.12 14.42 -15.13
N TRP A 389 13.16 13.75 -14.45
CA TRP A 389 13.14 12.28 -14.40
C TRP A 389 12.65 11.65 -15.71
N PHE A 390 11.78 12.32 -16.43
CA PHE A 390 11.19 11.81 -17.68
C PHE A 390 11.68 12.64 -18.89
N LYS A 391 12.98 12.93 -18.95
CA LYS A 391 13.58 13.65 -20.07
C LYS A 391 13.97 12.71 -21.22
N GLY A 392 13.92 13.25 -22.42
CA GLY A 392 14.29 12.56 -23.65
C GLY A 392 13.09 12.13 -24.48
N GLN A 393 13.19 12.32 -25.80
CA GLN A 393 12.04 12.07 -26.69
C GLN A 393 11.57 10.62 -26.64
N ALA A 394 12.47 9.65 -26.60
CA ALA A 394 12.09 8.23 -26.56
C ALA A 394 11.35 7.85 -25.27
N VAL A 395 11.69 8.46 -24.13
CA VAL A 395 10.97 8.26 -22.86
C VAL A 395 9.58 8.86 -22.93
N LEU A 396 9.45 10.08 -23.45
CA LEU A 396 8.16 10.75 -23.64
C LEU A 396 7.29 9.99 -24.64
N ASP A 397 7.86 9.54 -25.77
CA ASP A 397 7.13 8.71 -26.75
C ASP A 397 6.61 7.41 -26.13
N ALA A 398 7.42 6.76 -25.27
CA ALA A 398 6.99 5.56 -24.56
C ALA A 398 5.86 5.86 -23.55
N ILE A 399 5.90 7.00 -22.84
CA ILE A 399 4.81 7.41 -21.94
C ILE A 399 3.55 7.74 -22.75
N GLY A 400 3.67 8.44 -23.87
CA GLY A 400 2.54 8.72 -24.76
C GLY A 400 1.92 7.44 -25.35
N GLN A 401 2.73 6.43 -25.68
CA GLN A 401 2.22 5.12 -26.08
C GLN A 401 1.45 4.45 -24.92
N MET A 402 1.97 4.51 -23.70
CA MET A 402 1.29 3.97 -22.52
C MET A 402 -0.02 4.72 -22.23
N GLU A 403 -0.07 6.04 -22.46
CA GLU A 403 -1.31 6.81 -22.32
C GLU A 403 -2.36 6.38 -23.33
N ASN A 404 -2.00 6.22 -24.59
CA ASN A 404 -2.93 5.69 -25.60
C ASN A 404 -3.47 4.30 -25.23
N LEU A 405 -2.61 3.39 -24.75
CA LEU A 405 -3.04 2.07 -24.28
C LEU A 405 -3.93 2.18 -23.02
N TRP A 406 -3.71 3.19 -22.18
CA TRP A 406 -4.55 3.45 -21.03
C TRP A 406 -5.96 3.88 -21.44
N GLU A 407 -6.07 4.83 -22.37
CA GLU A 407 -7.36 5.27 -22.92
C GLU A 407 -8.12 4.10 -23.56
N ASP A 408 -7.42 3.25 -24.31
CA ASP A 408 -8.03 2.11 -24.98
C ASP A 408 -8.52 1.03 -24.01
N PHE A 409 -7.80 0.78 -22.92
CA PHE A 409 -7.97 -0.46 -22.13
C PHE A 409 -8.25 -0.24 -20.62
N ALA A 410 -8.08 0.95 -20.06
CA ALA A 410 -8.24 1.14 -18.62
C ALA A 410 -9.68 0.92 -18.11
N SER A 411 -10.68 1.06 -18.97
CA SER A 411 -12.10 0.80 -18.64
C SER A 411 -12.51 -0.68 -18.67
N GLU A 412 -11.65 -1.57 -19.18
CA GLU A 412 -11.97 -3.00 -19.23
C GLU A 412 -12.01 -3.62 -17.83
N SER A 413 -12.85 -4.65 -17.64
CA SER A 413 -12.94 -5.38 -16.36
C SER A 413 -11.61 -6.03 -15.99
N ARG A 414 -11.30 -6.02 -14.70
CA ARG A 414 -10.05 -6.51 -14.10
C ARG A 414 -10.32 -7.58 -13.05
N GLU A 415 -11.08 -8.58 -13.41
CA GLU A 415 -11.22 -9.73 -12.52
C GLU A 415 -9.86 -10.42 -12.36
N SER A 416 -9.46 -10.65 -11.11
CA SER A 416 -8.21 -11.37 -10.83
C SER A 416 -8.31 -12.78 -11.39
N ALA A 417 -7.28 -13.19 -12.14
CA ALA A 417 -7.08 -14.55 -12.58
C ALA A 417 -6.18 -15.35 -11.62
N SER A 418 -5.84 -14.80 -10.48
CA SER A 418 -4.91 -15.40 -9.52
C SER A 418 -5.51 -16.64 -8.87
N GLU A 419 -4.81 -17.75 -8.95
CA GLU A 419 -5.12 -18.99 -8.21
C GLU A 419 -4.22 -19.16 -6.98
N VAL A 420 -3.38 -18.17 -6.70
CA VAL A 420 -2.47 -18.11 -5.56
C VAL A 420 -2.80 -16.89 -4.70
N ALA A 421 -2.84 -17.08 -3.38
CA ALA A 421 -2.98 -15.99 -2.41
C ALA A 421 -1.83 -15.99 -1.41
N MET A 422 -1.26 -14.81 -1.14
CA MET A 422 -0.46 -14.53 0.04
C MET A 422 -1.35 -13.84 1.07
N ILE A 423 -1.57 -14.47 2.22
CA ILE A 423 -2.42 -13.92 3.28
C ILE A 423 -1.55 -13.38 4.39
N VAL A 424 -1.59 -12.06 4.60
CA VAL A 424 -0.81 -11.34 5.61
C VAL A 424 -1.63 -11.04 6.86
N ASP A 425 -1.01 -11.10 8.03
CA ASP A 425 -1.67 -10.86 9.32
C ASP A 425 -1.02 -9.69 10.08
N ALA A 426 -1.72 -8.56 10.14
CA ALA A 426 -1.26 -7.37 10.85
C ALA A 426 -1.13 -7.61 12.36
N GLU A 427 -2.07 -8.33 12.96
CA GLU A 427 -2.07 -8.63 14.41
C GLU A 427 -0.84 -9.41 14.83
N SER A 428 -0.41 -10.40 14.05
CA SER A 428 0.78 -11.20 14.35
C SER A 428 2.07 -10.37 14.46
N MET A 429 2.15 -9.24 13.77
CA MET A 429 3.34 -8.38 13.81
C MET A 429 3.50 -7.63 15.12
N LEU A 430 2.43 -7.45 15.91
CA LEU A 430 2.50 -6.85 17.25
C LEU A 430 3.23 -7.76 18.25
N TYR A 431 3.27 -9.06 17.96
CA TYR A 431 3.90 -10.08 18.81
C TYR A 431 5.35 -10.40 18.42
N VAL A 432 5.90 -9.71 17.42
CA VAL A 432 7.25 -9.98 16.89
C VAL A 432 8.21 -8.84 17.25
N ASP A 433 9.47 -9.20 17.55
CA ASP A 433 10.55 -8.22 17.62
C ASP A 433 10.74 -7.54 16.24
N GLY A 434 10.30 -6.29 16.11
CA GLY A 434 10.39 -5.55 14.85
C GLY A 434 11.82 -5.34 14.34
N LYS A 435 12.85 -5.52 15.17
CA LYS A 435 14.27 -5.36 14.81
C LYS A 435 14.97 -6.67 14.46
N ALA A 436 14.31 -7.81 14.69
CA ALA A 436 14.90 -9.10 14.36
C ALA A 436 15.14 -9.23 12.85
N PRO A 437 16.37 -9.58 12.40
CA PRO A 437 16.71 -9.65 10.97
C PRO A 437 15.79 -10.54 10.13
N ILE A 438 15.24 -11.60 10.72
CA ILE A 438 14.34 -12.54 10.07
C ILE A 438 13.00 -11.91 9.66
N VAL A 439 12.58 -10.81 10.29
CA VAL A 439 11.28 -10.16 10.01
C VAL A 439 11.13 -9.76 8.55
N ARG A 440 12.21 -9.30 7.94
CA ARG A 440 12.20 -8.92 6.52
C ARG A 440 11.98 -10.12 5.57
N GLU A 441 12.28 -11.33 6.02
CA GLU A 441 12.15 -12.54 5.19
C GLU A 441 10.69 -13.00 5.07
N PHE A 442 9.80 -12.59 6.01
CA PHE A 442 8.42 -13.05 6.02
C PHE A 442 7.61 -12.48 4.84
N MET A 443 7.62 -11.17 4.64
CA MET A 443 6.80 -10.50 3.65
C MET A 443 7.63 -9.68 2.64
N TYR A 444 8.57 -8.88 3.15
CA TYR A 444 9.34 -7.94 2.33
C TYR A 444 10.15 -8.65 1.24
N ASN A 445 10.96 -9.66 1.60
CA ASN A 445 11.74 -10.44 0.64
C ASN A 445 10.91 -11.50 -0.09
N GLN A 446 9.88 -12.09 0.56
CA GLN A 446 9.07 -13.18 -0.01
C GLN A 446 8.38 -12.81 -1.33
N ARG A 447 8.01 -11.53 -1.52
CA ARG A 447 7.35 -11.06 -2.75
C ARG A 447 8.14 -11.37 -4.02
N ALA A 448 9.46 -11.19 -3.97
CA ALA A 448 10.33 -11.40 -5.13
C ALA A 448 10.24 -12.83 -5.68
N GLY A 449 10.13 -13.83 -4.79
CA GLY A 449 9.93 -15.23 -5.19
C GLY A 449 8.54 -15.47 -5.78
N LEU A 450 7.50 -14.86 -5.21
CA LEU A 450 6.12 -15.00 -5.70
C LEU A 450 5.95 -14.43 -7.12
N TYR A 451 6.48 -13.24 -7.40
CA TYR A 451 6.41 -12.65 -8.75
C TYR A 451 7.11 -13.48 -9.82
N ARG A 452 8.07 -14.34 -9.41
CA ARG A 452 8.87 -15.18 -10.32
C ARG A 452 8.48 -16.65 -10.34
N MET A 453 7.37 -17.02 -9.71
CA MET A 453 6.91 -18.42 -9.71
C MET A 453 6.23 -18.83 -11.02
N GLY A 454 5.97 -17.90 -11.94
CA GLY A 454 5.33 -18.16 -13.24
C GLY A 454 3.82 -18.00 -13.26
N ALA A 455 3.20 -17.54 -12.16
CA ALA A 455 1.77 -17.27 -12.05
C ALA A 455 1.50 -15.97 -11.27
N PRO A 456 0.38 -15.27 -11.53
CA PRO A 456 -0.05 -14.13 -10.72
C PRO A 456 -0.49 -14.59 -9.32
N PHE A 457 -0.47 -13.67 -8.36
CA PHE A 457 -0.93 -13.91 -6.99
C PHE A 457 -1.57 -12.67 -6.40
N ASP A 458 -2.52 -12.90 -5.50
CA ASP A 458 -3.21 -11.85 -4.76
C ASP A 458 -2.67 -11.72 -3.35
N ILE A 459 -2.73 -10.50 -2.78
CA ILE A 459 -2.33 -10.21 -1.40
C ILE A 459 -3.55 -9.76 -0.60
N ILE A 460 -3.86 -10.52 0.47
CA ILE A 460 -5.10 -10.40 1.24
C ILE A 460 -4.75 -10.26 2.72
N SER A 461 -5.45 -9.39 3.46
CA SER A 461 -5.39 -9.38 4.92
C SER A 461 -6.14 -10.57 5.51
N MET A 462 -5.57 -11.18 6.55
CA MET A 462 -6.26 -12.23 7.31
C MET A 462 -7.62 -11.77 7.87
N ALA A 463 -7.77 -10.49 8.15
CA ALA A 463 -9.00 -9.89 8.66
C ALA A 463 -10.17 -9.94 7.66
N ASP A 464 -9.91 -10.12 6.38
CA ASP A 464 -10.94 -10.14 5.31
C ASP A 464 -11.28 -11.56 4.83
N VAL A 465 -10.51 -12.57 5.25
CA VAL A 465 -10.72 -13.97 4.81
C VAL A 465 -12.11 -14.50 5.17
N SER A 466 -12.71 -14.03 6.28
CA SER A 466 -14.06 -14.45 6.69
C SER A 466 -15.13 -14.08 5.66
N ASP A 467 -15.00 -12.92 5.06
CA ASP A 467 -16.04 -12.29 4.23
C ASP A 467 -15.73 -12.44 2.73
N LYS A 468 -14.48 -12.71 2.37
CA LYS A 468 -14.03 -12.88 0.98
C LYS A 468 -14.34 -14.29 0.46
N ASP A 469 -14.66 -14.40 -0.83
CA ASP A 469 -14.66 -15.68 -1.52
C ASP A 469 -13.23 -16.17 -1.76
N MET A 470 -12.92 -17.36 -1.25
CA MET A 470 -11.60 -17.99 -1.33
C MET A 470 -11.58 -19.20 -2.30
N MET A 471 -12.65 -19.44 -3.05
CA MET A 471 -12.80 -20.65 -3.88
C MET A 471 -11.81 -20.71 -5.04
N GLN A 472 -11.43 -19.56 -5.62
CA GLN A 472 -10.50 -19.50 -6.76
C GLN A 472 -9.07 -19.91 -6.40
N TYR A 473 -8.67 -19.75 -5.13
CA TYR A 473 -7.28 -19.99 -4.71
C TYR A 473 -7.03 -21.48 -4.46
N LYS A 474 -6.04 -22.02 -5.17
CA LYS A 474 -5.55 -23.39 -5.06
C LYS A 474 -4.31 -23.50 -4.16
N LEU A 475 -3.44 -22.48 -4.20
CA LEU A 475 -2.25 -22.35 -3.36
C LEU A 475 -2.37 -21.13 -2.46
N ILE A 476 -2.23 -21.33 -1.15
CA ILE A 476 -2.32 -20.23 -0.17
C ILE A 476 -1.07 -20.23 0.69
N LEU A 477 -0.38 -19.07 0.73
CA LEU A 477 0.82 -18.84 1.53
C LEU A 477 0.50 -17.95 2.73
N PHE A 478 0.80 -18.42 3.94
CA PHE A 478 0.79 -17.64 5.18
C PHE A 478 2.21 -17.30 5.61
N PRO A 479 2.73 -16.11 5.26
CA PRO A 479 4.12 -15.76 5.56
C PRO A 479 4.34 -15.40 7.03
N ASN A 480 3.31 -14.90 7.73
CA ASN A 480 3.44 -14.33 9.08
C ASN A 480 2.22 -14.58 9.97
N LEU A 481 1.53 -15.68 9.83
CA LEU A 481 0.34 -15.99 10.63
C LEU A 481 0.75 -16.65 11.98
N PHE A 482 1.34 -15.88 12.90
CA PHE A 482 1.87 -16.38 14.16
C PHE A 482 0.82 -16.46 15.28
N VAL A 483 -0.20 -15.61 15.23
CA VAL A 483 -1.31 -15.57 16.19
C VAL A 483 -2.57 -16.13 15.57
N VAL A 484 -3.03 -17.30 16.09
CA VAL A 484 -4.26 -17.97 15.64
C VAL A 484 -5.13 -18.32 16.83
N ASP A 485 -6.01 -17.41 17.19
CA ASP A 485 -7.03 -17.61 18.22
C ASP A 485 -8.19 -18.53 17.73
N ASP A 486 -9.17 -18.75 18.58
CA ASP A 486 -10.31 -19.62 18.26
C ASP A 486 -11.12 -19.08 17.06
N ALA A 487 -11.25 -17.76 16.92
CA ALA A 487 -11.99 -17.14 15.81
C ALA A 487 -11.24 -17.30 14.48
N LYS A 488 -9.94 -17.01 14.43
CA LYS A 488 -9.11 -17.26 13.24
C LYS A 488 -9.08 -18.74 12.88
N ARG A 489 -9.01 -19.63 13.86
CA ARG A 489 -9.05 -21.09 13.65
C ARG A 489 -10.33 -21.53 12.95
N GLU A 490 -11.49 -20.96 13.33
CA GLU A 490 -12.75 -21.23 12.68
C GLU A 490 -12.79 -20.69 11.23
N VAL A 491 -12.28 -19.49 11.01
CA VAL A 491 -12.15 -18.91 9.65
C VAL A 491 -11.26 -19.79 8.77
N LEU A 492 -10.09 -20.20 9.26
CA LEU A 492 -9.20 -21.10 8.53
C LEU A 492 -9.91 -22.40 8.15
N ARG A 493 -10.59 -23.05 9.10
CA ARG A 493 -11.30 -24.30 8.85
C ARG A 493 -12.42 -24.16 7.84
N SER A 494 -13.21 -23.10 7.95
CA SER A 494 -14.40 -22.89 7.09
C SER A 494 -14.07 -22.38 5.69
N LYS A 495 -12.97 -21.65 5.51
CA LYS A 495 -12.64 -20.96 4.25
C LYS A 495 -11.41 -21.52 3.53
N ILE A 496 -10.43 -22.05 4.27
CA ILE A 496 -9.07 -22.34 3.76
C ILE A 496 -8.76 -23.83 3.77
N LEU A 497 -8.96 -24.53 4.89
CA LEU A 497 -8.51 -25.91 5.12
C LEU A 497 -9.50 -26.92 4.53
N ARG A 498 -9.76 -26.83 3.21
CA ARG A 498 -10.77 -27.61 2.49
C ARG A 498 -10.58 -27.51 0.97
N ASP A 499 -11.40 -28.21 0.22
CA ASP A 499 -11.57 -28.10 -1.25
C ASP A 499 -10.30 -28.37 -2.06
N GLY A 500 -9.43 -29.27 -1.58
CA GLY A 500 -8.20 -29.65 -2.25
C GLY A 500 -7.10 -28.59 -2.22
N LYS A 501 -7.26 -27.50 -1.49
CA LYS A 501 -6.27 -26.42 -1.41
C LYS A 501 -4.94 -26.90 -0.87
N THR A 502 -3.85 -26.33 -1.37
CA THR A 502 -2.51 -26.47 -0.80
C THR A 502 -2.21 -25.23 0.04
N VAL A 503 -1.92 -25.42 1.32
CA VAL A 503 -1.66 -24.34 2.27
C VAL A 503 -0.22 -24.42 2.75
N VAL A 504 0.52 -23.34 2.51
CA VAL A 504 1.93 -23.20 2.86
C VAL A 504 2.05 -22.37 4.13
N TRP A 505 2.54 -22.99 5.18
CA TRP A 505 2.75 -22.40 6.49
C TRP A 505 4.22 -22.05 6.66
N VAL A 506 4.50 -20.80 7.01
CA VAL A 506 5.88 -20.32 7.10
C VAL A 506 6.28 -20.12 8.55
N TYR A 507 7.41 -20.67 8.93
CA TYR A 507 8.15 -20.47 10.17
C TYR A 507 7.43 -20.96 11.44
N ALA A 508 6.45 -20.21 11.97
CA ALA A 508 5.82 -20.49 13.27
C ALA A 508 4.30 -20.22 13.25
N PRO A 509 3.52 -20.81 12.31
CA PRO A 509 2.10 -20.54 12.19
C PRO A 509 1.34 -20.97 13.44
N GLY A 510 0.55 -20.03 14.01
CA GLY A 510 -0.27 -20.31 15.19
C GLY A 510 0.48 -20.67 16.46
N ILE A 511 1.78 -20.35 16.56
CA ILE A 511 2.59 -20.61 17.76
C ILE A 511 2.01 -19.92 19.01
N ILE A 512 1.19 -18.89 18.78
CA ILE A 512 0.41 -18.16 19.78
C ILE A 512 -1.08 -18.37 19.51
N ASP A 513 -1.83 -18.84 20.51
CA ASP A 513 -3.29 -19.05 20.41
C ASP A 513 -4.12 -17.84 20.87
N GLY A 514 -3.47 -16.69 21.05
CA GLY A 514 -4.04 -15.47 21.61
C GLY A 514 -3.99 -15.40 23.15
N LYS A 515 -3.66 -16.47 23.83
CA LYS A 515 -3.58 -16.55 25.31
C LYS A 515 -2.22 -17.01 25.78
N THR A 516 -1.59 -17.92 25.05
CA THR A 516 -0.32 -18.57 25.43
C THR A 516 0.57 -18.73 24.19
N TYR A 517 1.87 -18.75 24.44
CA TYR A 517 2.89 -19.20 23.50
C TYR A 517 3.20 -20.68 23.76
N ASP A 518 3.05 -21.53 22.75
CA ASP A 518 3.46 -22.94 22.83
C ASP A 518 3.82 -23.46 21.42
N PRO A 519 5.04 -23.98 21.21
CA PRO A 519 5.43 -24.64 19.96
C PRO A 519 4.50 -25.80 19.53
N ALA A 520 3.82 -26.46 20.46
CA ALA A 520 2.87 -27.52 20.16
C ALA A 520 1.61 -27.04 19.41
N HIS A 521 1.29 -25.74 19.49
CA HIS A 521 0.20 -25.15 18.72
C HIS A 521 0.44 -25.23 17.21
N VAL A 522 1.71 -25.15 16.76
CA VAL A 522 2.09 -25.28 15.35
C VAL A 522 1.68 -26.65 14.81
N GLU A 523 2.00 -27.72 15.53
CA GLU A 523 1.64 -29.09 15.12
C GLU A 523 0.11 -29.28 15.12
N THR A 524 -0.57 -28.74 16.12
CA THR A 524 -2.03 -28.80 16.20
C THR A 524 -2.71 -28.12 15.00
N LEU A 525 -2.18 -27.00 14.52
CA LEU A 525 -2.72 -26.26 13.40
C LEU A 525 -2.34 -26.89 12.06
N THR A 526 -1.09 -27.25 11.88
CA THR A 526 -0.51 -27.59 10.57
C THR A 526 -0.34 -29.08 10.33
N GLY A 527 -0.32 -29.88 11.39
CA GLY A 527 0.05 -31.29 11.35
C GLY A 527 1.57 -31.55 11.31
N HIS A 528 2.40 -30.52 11.43
CA HIS A 528 3.87 -30.58 11.40
C HIS A 528 4.46 -30.05 12.72
N ALA A 529 5.47 -30.72 13.25
CA ALA A 529 6.19 -30.23 14.42
C ALA A 529 6.92 -28.92 14.11
N TYR A 530 6.94 -28.01 15.08
CA TYR A 530 7.67 -26.73 14.97
C TYR A 530 9.17 -26.96 14.80
N GLY A 531 9.80 -26.19 13.93
CA GLY A 531 11.23 -26.25 13.65
C GLY A 531 11.56 -27.19 12.46
N GLY A 532 12.78 -27.69 12.43
CA GLY A 532 13.29 -28.45 11.29
C GLY A 532 14.07 -27.62 10.29
N GLU A 533 14.61 -28.28 9.25
CA GLU A 533 15.48 -27.65 8.26
C GLU A 533 14.90 -27.66 6.85
N SER A 534 13.99 -28.59 6.57
CA SER A 534 13.47 -28.86 5.23
C SER A 534 11.97 -28.67 5.17
N LEU A 535 11.50 -28.24 3.99
CA LEU A 535 10.09 -28.19 3.66
C LEU A 535 9.47 -29.59 3.75
N THR A 536 8.34 -29.71 4.42
CA THR A 536 7.59 -30.96 4.59
C THR A 536 6.16 -30.80 4.09
N SER A 537 5.57 -31.89 3.59
CA SER A 537 4.19 -31.90 3.10
C SER A 537 3.42 -33.08 3.69
N LYS A 538 2.13 -32.86 3.98
CA LYS A 538 1.23 -33.86 4.56
C LYS A 538 -0.16 -33.70 3.98
N GLN A 539 -0.73 -34.82 3.53
CA GLN A 539 -2.14 -34.83 3.13
C GLN A 539 -3.02 -34.78 4.37
N MET A 540 -3.91 -33.83 4.41
CA MET A 540 -4.91 -33.65 5.45
C MET A 540 -6.29 -34.07 4.95
N ASP A 541 -7.33 -33.89 5.77
CA ASP A 541 -8.70 -34.17 5.37
C ASP A 541 -9.23 -33.07 4.44
N GLY A 542 -9.19 -33.35 3.14
CA GLY A 542 -9.67 -32.47 2.07
C GLY A 542 -8.73 -31.32 1.68
N TRP A 543 -7.48 -31.27 2.14
CA TRP A 543 -6.48 -30.26 1.77
C TRP A 543 -5.03 -30.78 1.97
N THR A 544 -4.06 -30.08 1.45
CA THR A 544 -2.64 -30.40 1.62
C THR A 544 -1.96 -29.36 2.50
N SER A 545 -1.31 -29.80 3.58
CA SER A 545 -0.48 -28.96 4.45
C SER A 545 0.98 -29.03 4.01
N VAL A 546 1.58 -27.86 3.81
CA VAL A 546 3.02 -27.72 3.52
C VAL A 546 3.63 -26.82 4.59
N PHE A 547 4.64 -27.29 5.27
CA PHE A 547 5.35 -26.53 6.31
C PHE A 547 6.75 -26.16 5.84
N ALA A 548 7.03 -24.86 5.83
CA ALA A 548 8.32 -24.26 5.50
C ALA A 548 8.95 -23.69 6.79
N PRO A 549 9.92 -24.38 7.42
CA PRO A 549 10.52 -23.93 8.68
C PRO A 549 11.39 -22.68 8.52
N LYS A 550 11.77 -22.34 7.29
CA LYS A 550 12.52 -21.11 6.94
C LYS A 550 11.66 -20.21 6.08
N PRO A 551 11.60 -18.90 6.37
CA PRO A 551 10.88 -17.96 5.52
C PRO A 551 11.63 -17.67 4.21
N ASN A 552 10.99 -16.91 3.32
CA ASN A 552 11.50 -16.50 2.02
C ASN A 552 11.75 -17.71 1.09
N LEU A 553 10.66 -18.39 0.72
CA LEU A 553 10.74 -19.48 -0.23
C LEU A 553 11.21 -18.98 -1.59
N PRO A 554 12.24 -19.60 -2.19
CA PRO A 554 12.72 -19.19 -3.51
C PRO A 554 11.72 -19.54 -4.63
N ALA A 555 11.78 -18.80 -5.73
CA ALA A 555 10.88 -18.93 -6.86
C ALA A 555 10.74 -20.37 -7.40
N PRO A 556 11.81 -21.18 -7.57
CA PRO A 556 11.66 -22.56 -8.02
C PRO A 556 10.81 -23.42 -7.07
N VAL A 557 10.94 -23.22 -5.76
CA VAL A 557 10.15 -23.97 -4.78
C VAL A 557 8.67 -23.57 -4.85
N LEU A 558 8.39 -22.27 -5.03
CA LEU A 558 7.04 -21.76 -5.20
C LEU A 558 6.41 -22.24 -6.50
N HIS A 559 7.20 -22.28 -7.59
CA HIS A 559 6.80 -22.85 -8.88
C HIS A 559 6.36 -24.31 -8.75
N ASP A 560 7.21 -25.16 -8.13
CA ASP A 560 6.90 -26.57 -7.89
C ASP A 560 5.65 -26.76 -7.00
N LEU A 561 5.46 -25.91 -6.00
CA LEU A 561 4.26 -25.96 -5.16
C LEU A 561 3.01 -25.54 -5.91
N ALA A 562 3.12 -24.51 -6.76
CA ALA A 562 2.03 -24.05 -7.62
C ALA A 562 1.63 -25.12 -8.64
N GLU A 563 2.60 -25.75 -9.32
CA GLU A 563 2.36 -26.86 -10.25
C GLU A 563 1.64 -28.03 -9.55
N LYS A 564 2.13 -28.46 -8.37
CA LYS A 564 1.52 -29.55 -7.60
C LYS A 564 0.12 -29.21 -7.08
N ALA A 565 -0.16 -27.94 -6.81
CA ALA A 565 -1.48 -27.46 -6.44
C ALA A 565 -2.44 -27.33 -7.65
N GLY A 566 -1.96 -27.54 -8.88
CA GLY A 566 -2.74 -27.38 -10.11
C GLY A 566 -3.00 -25.93 -10.49
N VAL A 567 -2.13 -25.01 -10.06
CA VAL A 567 -2.15 -23.59 -10.47
C VAL A 567 -1.72 -23.49 -11.93
N HIS A 568 -2.38 -22.63 -12.70
CA HIS A 568 -1.95 -22.35 -14.06
C HIS A 568 -0.66 -21.54 -14.08
N LEU A 569 0.39 -22.08 -14.73
CA LEU A 569 1.69 -21.46 -14.87
C LEU A 569 1.84 -20.89 -16.29
N TYR A 570 2.03 -19.59 -16.39
CA TYR A 570 2.16 -18.88 -17.67
C TYR A 570 3.54 -19.08 -18.32
N VAL A 571 4.59 -19.22 -17.49
CA VAL A 571 5.98 -19.45 -17.94
C VAL A 571 6.68 -20.42 -17.00
N ASP A 572 7.71 -21.12 -17.51
CA ASP A 572 8.59 -21.97 -16.69
C ASP A 572 9.88 -21.23 -16.27
N THR A 573 10.11 -20.06 -16.83
CA THR A 573 11.26 -19.21 -16.54
C THR A 573 10.98 -18.32 -15.32
N GLN A 574 12.04 -17.78 -14.71
CA GLN A 574 11.90 -17.02 -13.47
C GLN A 574 11.78 -15.49 -13.70
N GLU A 575 11.20 -15.06 -14.79
CA GLU A 575 10.87 -13.67 -15.02
C GLU A 575 9.65 -13.27 -14.17
N PRO A 576 9.60 -12.00 -13.72
CA PRO A 576 8.37 -11.41 -13.19
C PRO A 576 7.24 -11.47 -14.20
N VAL A 577 6.10 -12.03 -13.77
CA VAL A 577 4.89 -12.18 -14.58
C VAL A 577 3.71 -11.55 -13.89
N TYR A 578 2.94 -10.78 -14.65
CA TYR A 578 1.64 -10.23 -14.23
C TYR A 578 0.58 -10.68 -15.22
N ALA A 579 -0.56 -11.14 -14.75
CA ALA A 579 -1.62 -11.59 -15.64
C ALA A 579 -3.02 -11.44 -15.01
N ASN A 580 -3.99 -11.22 -15.88
CA ASN A 580 -5.41 -11.34 -15.57
C ASN A 580 -6.13 -12.06 -16.73
N GLY A 581 -7.45 -12.07 -16.75
CA GLY A 581 -8.20 -12.74 -17.81
C GLY A 581 -8.02 -12.18 -19.22
N ARG A 582 -7.44 -10.98 -19.38
CA ARG A 582 -7.31 -10.24 -20.65
C ARG A 582 -5.88 -9.92 -21.05
N PHE A 583 -4.98 -9.82 -20.08
CA PHE A 583 -3.62 -9.35 -20.29
C PHE A 583 -2.61 -10.27 -19.63
N LEU A 584 -1.44 -10.34 -20.25
CA LEU A 584 -0.25 -11.02 -19.74
C LEU A 584 0.96 -10.13 -19.98
N SER A 585 1.77 -9.89 -18.96
CA SER A 585 3.03 -9.15 -19.06
C SER A 585 4.17 -9.95 -18.45
N ALA A 586 5.34 -9.83 -19.06
CA ALA A 586 6.59 -10.35 -18.52
C ALA A 586 7.69 -9.30 -18.64
N HIS A 587 8.58 -9.27 -17.63
CA HIS A 587 9.74 -8.38 -17.61
C HIS A 587 11.01 -9.22 -17.55
N THR A 588 11.94 -8.98 -18.48
CA THR A 588 13.20 -9.72 -18.56
C THR A 588 14.42 -8.80 -18.55
N LEU A 589 15.51 -9.27 -17.92
CA LEU A 589 16.82 -8.64 -18.00
C LEU A 589 17.63 -9.16 -19.20
N ASP A 590 17.57 -10.46 -19.46
CA ASP A 590 18.51 -11.17 -20.31
C ASP A 590 17.99 -11.41 -21.75
N GLY A 591 16.71 -11.12 -22.01
CA GLY A 591 16.12 -11.37 -23.33
C GLY A 591 16.09 -12.85 -23.76
N GLY A 592 15.86 -13.09 -25.07
CA GLY A 592 15.78 -14.43 -25.66
C GLY A 592 14.37 -14.99 -25.80
N ASP A 593 14.26 -16.22 -26.28
CA ASP A 593 12.97 -16.85 -26.52
C ASP A 593 12.27 -17.23 -25.21
N ARG A 594 10.97 -16.89 -25.11
CA ARG A 594 10.11 -17.26 -23.98
C ARG A 594 8.85 -17.93 -24.49
N THR A 595 8.51 -19.08 -23.91
CA THR A 595 7.27 -19.80 -24.23
C THR A 595 6.24 -19.49 -23.14
N PHE A 596 5.11 -18.96 -23.59
CA PHE A 596 3.98 -18.61 -22.75
C PHE A 596 2.86 -19.64 -22.93
N ARG A 597 2.26 -20.10 -21.82
CA ARG A 597 1.06 -20.94 -21.79
C ARG A 597 -0.11 -20.11 -21.30
N LEU A 598 -1.22 -20.18 -22.03
CA LEU A 598 -2.43 -19.43 -21.70
C LEU A 598 -3.46 -20.35 -21.02
N PRO A 599 -4.28 -19.82 -20.11
CA PRO A 599 -5.28 -20.63 -19.41
C PRO A 599 -6.41 -21.12 -20.33
N ARG A 600 -6.52 -20.53 -21.51
CA ARG A 600 -7.48 -20.89 -22.54
C ARG A 600 -6.91 -20.64 -23.94
N LYS A 601 -7.55 -21.21 -24.93
CA LYS A 601 -7.23 -20.90 -26.33
C LYS A 601 -7.73 -19.51 -26.68
N CYS A 602 -6.84 -18.63 -27.14
CA CYS A 602 -7.15 -17.27 -27.58
C CYS A 602 -7.22 -17.19 -29.11
N ALA A 603 -8.20 -16.49 -29.66
CA ALA A 603 -8.31 -16.25 -31.08
C ALA A 603 -7.11 -15.45 -31.61
N ARG A 604 -6.64 -14.48 -30.79
CA ARG A 604 -5.49 -13.65 -31.13
C ARG A 604 -4.72 -13.25 -29.88
N VAL A 605 -3.40 -13.21 -30.00
CA VAL A 605 -2.49 -12.65 -28.99
C VAL A 605 -1.69 -11.52 -29.65
N THR A 606 -1.82 -10.31 -29.12
CA THR A 606 -1.16 -9.11 -29.64
C THR A 606 -0.20 -8.54 -28.62
N GLU A 607 1.08 -8.35 -28.97
CA GLU A 607 2.02 -7.58 -28.17
C GLU A 607 1.74 -6.09 -28.36
N LEU A 608 1.33 -5.41 -27.29
CA LEU A 608 0.70 -4.09 -27.39
C LEU A 608 1.69 -2.94 -27.64
N PHE A 609 2.94 -3.04 -27.17
CA PHE A 609 3.93 -1.98 -27.40
C PHE A 609 4.44 -1.94 -28.85
N SER A 610 4.46 -3.06 -29.54
CA SER A 610 4.82 -3.12 -30.98
C SER A 610 3.62 -3.21 -31.92
N GLY A 611 2.42 -3.54 -31.39
CA GLY A 611 1.24 -3.84 -32.19
C GLY A 611 1.31 -5.17 -32.96
N ARG A 612 2.30 -6.01 -32.68
CA ARG A 612 2.57 -7.27 -33.40
C ARG A 612 1.64 -8.38 -32.92
N VAL A 613 0.96 -9.02 -33.86
CA VAL A 613 0.24 -10.28 -33.56
C VAL A 613 1.28 -11.41 -33.44
N VAL A 614 1.38 -11.99 -32.24
CA VAL A 614 2.38 -13.02 -31.93
C VAL A 614 1.83 -14.43 -32.07
N ALA A 615 0.50 -14.60 -31.94
CA ALA A 615 -0.15 -15.88 -32.13
C ALA A 615 -1.62 -15.71 -32.53
N GLU A 616 -2.17 -16.70 -33.22
CA GLU A 616 -3.59 -16.82 -33.54
C GLU A 616 -4.08 -18.23 -33.25
N ASN A 617 -5.30 -18.35 -32.70
CA ASN A 617 -5.94 -19.62 -32.34
C ASN A 617 -5.04 -20.53 -31.46
N ALA A 618 -4.33 -19.96 -30.51
CA ALA A 618 -3.31 -20.61 -29.70
C ALA A 618 -3.63 -20.56 -28.19
N ASP A 619 -3.19 -21.60 -27.49
CA ASP A 619 -3.10 -21.67 -26.03
C ASP A 619 -1.64 -21.67 -25.54
N THR A 620 -0.70 -21.68 -26.50
CA THR A 620 0.74 -21.62 -26.25
C THR A 620 1.40 -20.87 -27.40
N PHE A 621 2.35 -19.98 -27.08
CA PHE A 621 3.14 -19.28 -28.09
C PHE A 621 4.56 -18.99 -27.57
N THR A 622 5.49 -18.80 -28.49
CA THR A 622 6.86 -18.39 -28.20
C THR A 622 7.10 -17.03 -28.81
N ASP A 623 7.68 -16.14 -28.04
CA ASP A 623 8.12 -14.81 -28.48
C ASP A 623 9.58 -14.55 -28.13
N HIS A 624 10.28 -13.81 -29.00
CA HIS A 624 11.65 -13.39 -28.75
C HIS A 624 11.66 -12.02 -28.07
N LEU A 625 12.21 -11.95 -26.86
CA LEU A 625 12.29 -10.74 -26.06
C LEU A 625 13.69 -10.13 -26.19
N ASP A 626 13.75 -8.80 -26.36
CA ASP A 626 15.00 -8.06 -26.29
C ASP A 626 15.56 -8.01 -24.85
N ALA A 627 16.78 -7.54 -24.68
CA ALA A 627 17.44 -7.41 -23.38
C ALA A 627 17.85 -5.96 -23.10
N PRO A 628 17.35 -5.31 -22.02
CA PRO A 628 16.19 -5.69 -21.21
C PRO A 628 14.88 -5.29 -21.90
N ALA A 629 13.77 -5.98 -21.57
CA ALA A 629 12.46 -5.65 -22.10
C ALA A 629 11.32 -5.91 -21.12
N THR A 630 10.21 -5.22 -21.34
CA THR A 630 8.88 -5.56 -20.84
C THR A 630 7.95 -5.71 -22.02
N VAL A 631 7.22 -6.82 -22.06
CA VAL A 631 6.16 -7.10 -23.02
C VAL A 631 4.81 -7.10 -22.36
N LEU A 632 3.79 -6.66 -23.09
CA LEU A 632 2.40 -6.66 -22.65
C LEU A 632 1.53 -7.25 -23.75
N TYR A 633 0.99 -8.43 -23.52
CA TYR A 633 0.11 -9.12 -24.46
C TYR A 633 -1.34 -8.91 -24.11
N ARG A 634 -2.15 -8.62 -25.14
CA ARG A 634 -3.60 -8.72 -25.08
C ARG A 634 -4.03 -10.10 -25.56
N LEU A 635 -4.97 -10.70 -24.80
CA LEU A 635 -5.51 -12.04 -25.02
C LEU A 635 -6.98 -11.92 -25.47
N ASP A 636 -7.22 -11.97 -26.78
CA ASP A 636 -8.56 -11.87 -27.36
C ASP A 636 -9.20 -13.27 -27.51
N ASP A 637 -10.53 -13.35 -27.24
CA ASP A 637 -11.36 -14.56 -27.35
C ASP A 637 -11.69 -14.92 -28.80
#